data_040c7e91538006250dc646e0bc510545
#
_entry.id   040c7e91538006250dc646e0bc510545
#
_cell.length_a   1.000
_cell.length_b   1.000
_cell.length_c   1.000
_cell.angle_alpha   90.00
_cell.angle_beta   90.00
_cell.angle_gamma   90.00
#
_symmetry.space_group_name_H-M   'P 1'
#
loop_
_entity.id
_entity.type
_entity.pdbx_description
1 polymer ?
#
loop_
_entity_poly.entity_id
_entity_poly.type
_entity_poly.pdbx_seq_one_letter_code
_entity_poly.pdbx_strand_id
1 'polypeptide(L)'
;MALMALRDEFIGSIIPSDGSPLNSWNASLHFCQWQGVICGKRHRRVTVLDLVEQKLDGVLSTSIGNLTFLRELYLTDNALHGKIPKEIGKLGRLQYLDLIGNSFEGGIPTELSNCSNLLQVQFSRNKITGRVPTQFASLLKLTMFHAYKNNLMGEMPCVFRNISSLRSLHLGFNHFHGEIRDCLQGLTKLTILSLSLNDFSGTISPLYNVSSSFEILDIAGNSFTGTLPQDMDIAFPKLTFLSLENNSFIGTIPSSLANISSLTLIQLGDNYLSGRVPDNLGKLENLTILHLGTNNLGSEKSNDLNFIDSLTNCTKLEELSFHWNRFTGSLPDSVANFTSKLSRLDMYGNHIKGSIPEGFGELSGLTVVSLSRNLLTGNIPKSIGKLTNLSKLYLSVNKLQGEIPSSIGNLTRLYDLDLSTNSLDGIIPITLGNCTSMQQLNISRNQLSGNLPDDLFTQFQGIWSCDLSYNSFHGIFSSEFGKLIQLSFLDVSHNKISGEIPAQLDDLSGMEYLSMAQNFFKGSIPASLCRLRGLKWLDLSNNNLSGVIPKNLIEIRGLQFLNLAYNHLQGEVPLFHNVTQFLVVGNNELCGGKPETQLMPCLPPGRGKTISKNVVIAITLSVTASLSLFGIFFIFLCRHRKYKKDDMNAINERYQRVTYAELFKATQGFTESNLIGTGNFGDVYLGIFDGNERELIAVKVLNLSKHGATKSFKTECKVLRRIRHRNLLRIITSCSSLDHKGNDFKALVFDFMSNGSLDNWLYFNDGEQRETRKVLTLAKRLEIAIDVGCALDYLHNCCETPIVHCDLKPSNILLDEDMVAHVSDFGLAKMFQLVTENLGGGESLSTSIKGSIGYVAPEYGMGAAISPQGDIYSYGITQLELITGKRPTDDMFNNEMSLRNFCERALPDHVHEIVDECLVNALLEATATQRNPEEFKNQWFTFVTSFVEVGLSCSMDSSRDRIDIQSAIKCLKKIKEKYDMVCYEV
;
A
#
# COMPACT_ATOMS: atom_id res chain seq x y z
N MET A 1 -1.63 -6.78 -57.84
CA MET A 1 -0.48 -5.95 -57.31
C MET A 1 -0.71 -5.45 -55.89
N ALA A 2 -1.76 -4.69 -55.57
CA ALA A 2 -1.96 -4.16 -54.22
C ALA A 2 -2.04 -5.23 -53.10
N LEU A 3 -2.81 -6.32 -53.33
CA LEU A 3 -2.92 -7.43 -52.39
C LEU A 3 -1.60 -8.21 -52.25
N MET A 4 -0.79 -8.30 -53.28
CA MET A 4 0.53 -8.94 -53.19
C MET A 4 1.50 -8.10 -52.35
N ALA A 5 1.48 -6.77 -52.55
CA ALA A 5 2.28 -5.88 -51.73
C ALA A 5 1.84 -5.90 -50.24
N LEU A 6 0.54 -6.04 -49.94
CA LEU A 6 0.06 -6.27 -48.59
C LEU A 6 0.56 -7.61 -48.01
N ARG A 7 0.47 -8.68 -48.83
CA ARG A 7 0.96 -10.00 -48.43
C ARG A 7 2.45 -9.97 -48.06
N ASP A 8 3.26 -9.32 -48.94
CA ASP A 8 4.71 -9.30 -48.76
C ASP A 8 5.12 -8.53 -47.50
N GLU A 9 4.37 -7.50 -47.10
CA GLU A 9 4.56 -6.75 -45.85
C GLU A 9 4.01 -7.48 -44.60
N PHE A 10 2.95 -8.33 -44.75
CA PHE A 10 2.35 -9.10 -43.67
C PHE A 10 3.11 -10.37 -43.29
N ILE A 11 4.01 -10.85 -44.17
CA ILE A 11 4.80 -12.05 -43.91
C ILE A 11 6.03 -11.70 -43.05
N GLY A 12 6.51 -10.45 -43.09
CA GLY A 12 7.71 -10.04 -42.35
C GLY A 12 8.88 -10.98 -42.55
N SER A 13 9.53 -11.41 -41.48
CA SER A 13 10.62 -12.37 -41.48
C SER A 13 10.20 -13.81 -41.16
N ILE A 14 8.92 -14.09 -41.04
CA ILE A 14 8.38 -15.39 -40.61
C ILE A 14 7.73 -16.08 -41.83
N ILE A 15 8.13 -17.31 -42.09
CA ILE A 15 7.47 -18.18 -43.09
C ILE A 15 6.03 -18.45 -42.59
N PRO A 16 4.97 -18.22 -43.41
CA PRO A 16 3.60 -18.47 -43.00
C PRO A 16 3.44 -19.93 -42.53
N SER A 17 2.85 -20.10 -41.35
CA SER A 17 2.53 -21.46 -40.85
C SER A 17 1.58 -22.20 -41.79
N ASP A 18 1.65 -23.54 -41.81
CA ASP A 18 0.65 -24.36 -42.50
C ASP A 18 -0.75 -23.98 -41.99
N GLY A 19 -1.61 -23.53 -42.93
CA GLY A 19 -2.96 -23.05 -42.62
C GLY A 19 -3.13 -21.51 -42.71
N SER A 20 -2.08 -20.73 -42.90
CA SER A 20 -2.23 -19.28 -43.12
C SER A 20 -3.05 -18.97 -44.37
N PRO A 21 -4.05 -18.05 -44.31
CA PRO A 21 -4.80 -17.62 -45.48
C PRO A 21 -3.91 -17.02 -46.58
N LEU A 22 -2.77 -16.44 -46.21
CA LEU A 22 -1.80 -15.89 -47.16
C LEU A 22 -1.17 -16.94 -48.05
N ASN A 23 -1.23 -18.23 -47.71
CA ASN A 23 -0.79 -19.34 -48.57
C ASN A 23 -1.65 -19.45 -49.83
N SER A 24 -2.93 -19.05 -49.77
CA SER A 24 -3.84 -18.98 -50.90
C SER A 24 -3.55 -17.80 -51.87
N TRP A 25 -2.79 -16.79 -51.38
CA TRP A 25 -2.52 -15.56 -52.14
C TRP A 25 -1.34 -15.73 -53.08
N ASN A 26 -1.63 -16.44 -54.17
CA ASN A 26 -0.63 -16.77 -55.20
C ASN A 26 -1.18 -16.54 -56.61
N ALA A 27 -0.28 -16.49 -57.60
CA ALA A 27 -0.67 -16.15 -58.96
C ALA A 27 -1.47 -17.26 -59.67
N SER A 28 -1.56 -18.47 -59.10
CA SER A 28 -2.33 -19.59 -59.67
C SER A 28 -3.83 -19.47 -59.49
N LEU A 29 -4.28 -18.65 -58.54
CA LEU A 29 -5.69 -18.41 -58.26
C LEU A 29 -6.05 -16.95 -58.52
N HIS A 30 -7.28 -16.73 -58.98
CA HIS A 30 -7.83 -15.37 -59.07
C HIS A 30 -7.97 -14.79 -57.66
N PHE A 31 -7.57 -13.51 -57.43
CA PHE A 31 -7.57 -12.89 -56.11
C PHE A 31 -8.91 -12.89 -55.36
N CYS A 32 -10.05 -12.99 -56.11
CA CYS A 32 -11.36 -13.16 -55.50
C CYS A 32 -11.61 -14.60 -54.94
N GLN A 33 -10.68 -15.50 -55.12
CA GLN A 33 -10.71 -16.85 -54.53
C GLN A 33 -9.71 -17.00 -53.39
N TRP A 34 -8.95 -15.94 -53.10
CA TRP A 34 -8.01 -15.92 -52.00
C TRP A 34 -8.75 -15.85 -50.64
N GLN A 35 -8.32 -16.61 -49.71
CA GLN A 35 -8.92 -16.65 -48.39
C GLN A 35 -8.85 -15.26 -47.77
N GLY A 36 -9.96 -14.80 -47.12
CA GLY A 36 -10.08 -13.47 -46.55
C GLY A 36 -10.37 -12.37 -47.56
N VAL A 37 -10.46 -12.63 -48.87
CA VAL A 37 -10.74 -11.66 -49.93
C VAL A 37 -12.15 -11.85 -50.48
N ILE A 38 -13.04 -10.88 -50.32
CA ILE A 38 -14.40 -10.91 -50.89
C ILE A 38 -14.51 -9.86 -51.98
N CYS A 39 -15.00 -10.27 -53.13
CA CYS A 39 -15.21 -9.41 -54.29
C CYS A 39 -16.68 -9.07 -54.55
N GLY A 40 -16.94 -7.86 -55.02
CA GLY A 40 -18.25 -7.44 -55.49
C GLY A 40 -18.72 -8.21 -56.75
N LYS A 41 -19.99 -8.64 -56.78
CA LYS A 41 -20.56 -9.45 -57.84
C LYS A 41 -20.47 -8.87 -59.26
N ARG A 42 -20.59 -7.54 -59.39
CA ARG A 42 -20.64 -6.86 -60.70
C ARG A 42 -19.27 -6.60 -61.31
N HIS A 43 -18.31 -6.14 -60.50
CA HIS A 43 -17.03 -5.64 -61.02
C HIS A 43 -15.82 -6.50 -60.61
N ARG A 44 -16.04 -7.60 -59.85
CA ARG A 44 -14.95 -8.45 -59.31
C ARG A 44 -13.83 -7.65 -58.69
N ARG A 45 -14.18 -6.52 -57.96
CA ARG A 45 -13.26 -5.71 -57.19
C ARG A 45 -13.37 -6.12 -55.74
N VAL A 46 -12.27 -6.05 -55.00
CA VAL A 46 -12.22 -6.35 -53.55
C VAL A 46 -13.11 -5.35 -52.82
N THR A 47 -14.07 -5.85 -52.08
CA THR A 47 -15.02 -5.07 -51.25
C THR A 47 -14.85 -5.34 -49.76
N VAL A 48 -14.36 -6.52 -49.37
CA VAL A 48 -14.03 -6.88 -48.00
C VAL A 48 -12.68 -7.54 -47.97
N LEU A 49 -11.87 -7.17 -47.00
CA LEU A 49 -10.63 -7.85 -46.64
C LEU A 49 -10.74 -8.23 -45.16
N ASP A 50 -10.85 -9.55 -44.91
CA ASP A 50 -11.06 -10.14 -43.59
C ASP A 50 -9.91 -11.10 -43.25
N LEU A 51 -9.04 -10.60 -42.37
CA LEU A 51 -7.82 -11.31 -41.93
C LEU A 51 -7.73 -11.35 -40.39
N VAL A 52 -8.88 -11.54 -39.72
CA VAL A 52 -8.99 -11.62 -38.25
C VAL A 52 -8.24 -12.85 -37.74
N GLU A 53 -7.45 -12.70 -36.67
CA GLU A 53 -6.74 -13.79 -35.94
C GLU A 53 -5.80 -14.65 -36.82
N GLN A 54 -5.17 -14.06 -37.84
CA GLN A 54 -4.33 -14.81 -38.77
C GLN A 54 -2.84 -14.85 -38.38
N LYS A 55 -2.49 -14.32 -37.18
CA LYS A 55 -1.11 -14.21 -36.69
C LYS A 55 -0.18 -13.47 -37.65
N LEU A 56 -0.71 -12.48 -38.38
CA LEU A 56 0.06 -11.65 -39.28
C LEU A 56 1.05 -10.79 -38.49
N ASP A 57 2.28 -10.75 -38.98
CA ASP A 57 3.34 -9.87 -38.44
C ASP A 57 3.86 -8.96 -39.55
N GLY A 58 4.11 -7.70 -39.27
CA GLY A 58 4.59 -6.71 -40.23
C GLY A 58 3.80 -5.41 -40.23
N VAL A 59 3.82 -4.69 -41.33
CA VAL A 59 3.21 -3.36 -41.45
C VAL A 59 2.04 -3.34 -42.46
N LEU A 60 1.08 -2.45 -42.22
CA LEU A 60 0.01 -2.21 -43.20
C LEU A 60 0.56 -1.38 -44.37
N SER A 61 0.80 -2.02 -45.50
CA SER A 61 1.37 -1.39 -46.69
C SER A 61 0.55 -0.19 -47.18
N THR A 62 1.22 0.87 -47.64
CA THR A 62 0.60 2.03 -48.32
C THR A 62 -0.22 1.63 -49.55
N SER A 63 0.03 0.43 -50.12
CA SER A 63 -0.72 -0.16 -51.22
C SER A 63 -2.19 -0.42 -50.90
N ILE A 64 -2.57 -0.46 -49.60
CA ILE A 64 -4.00 -0.56 -49.19
C ILE A 64 -4.85 0.51 -49.85
N GLY A 65 -4.34 1.75 -50.03
CA GLY A 65 -5.06 2.85 -50.67
C GLY A 65 -5.43 2.59 -52.13
N ASN A 66 -4.89 1.57 -52.81
CA ASN A 66 -5.24 1.18 -54.16
C ASN A 66 -6.47 0.28 -54.23
N LEU A 67 -6.97 -0.23 -53.10
CA LEU A 67 -8.19 -1.00 -53.02
C LEU A 67 -9.44 -0.10 -52.93
N THR A 68 -9.60 0.83 -53.88
CA THR A 68 -10.61 1.92 -53.83
C THR A 68 -12.08 1.46 -53.79
N PHE A 69 -12.38 0.18 -53.98
CA PHE A 69 -13.69 -0.45 -53.85
C PHE A 69 -13.91 -1.07 -52.46
N LEU A 70 -12.89 -1.09 -51.59
CA LEU A 70 -12.96 -1.65 -50.28
C LEU A 70 -14.02 -0.91 -49.42
N ARG A 71 -14.85 -1.68 -48.74
CA ARG A 71 -15.88 -1.22 -47.83
C ARG A 71 -15.60 -1.64 -46.40
N GLU A 72 -14.96 -2.79 -46.25
CA GLU A 72 -14.72 -3.41 -44.95
C GLU A 72 -13.29 -3.92 -44.90
N LEU A 73 -12.59 -3.53 -43.85
CA LEU A 73 -11.21 -3.97 -43.55
C LEU A 73 -11.17 -4.46 -42.09
N TYR A 74 -10.96 -5.77 -41.91
CA TYR A 74 -10.84 -6.43 -40.63
C TYR A 74 -9.46 -7.06 -40.47
N LEU A 75 -8.67 -6.54 -39.53
CA LEU A 75 -7.31 -7.00 -39.22
C LEU A 75 -7.16 -7.35 -37.73
N THR A 76 -8.28 -7.57 -37.04
CA THR A 76 -8.35 -7.80 -35.59
C THR A 76 -7.45 -8.94 -35.13
N ASP A 77 -6.82 -8.77 -33.95
CA ASP A 77 -6.04 -9.77 -33.22
C ASP A 77 -4.91 -10.41 -34.07
N ASN A 78 -4.02 -9.54 -34.56
CA ASN A 78 -2.78 -9.89 -35.24
C ASN A 78 -1.56 -9.25 -34.52
N ALA A 79 -0.36 -9.42 -35.08
CA ALA A 79 0.86 -8.80 -34.59
C ALA A 79 1.32 -7.61 -35.46
N LEU A 80 0.39 -7.00 -36.20
CA LEU A 80 0.70 -5.89 -37.10
C LEU A 80 1.19 -4.67 -36.31
N HIS A 81 2.22 -4.01 -36.85
CA HIS A 81 2.89 -2.91 -36.18
C HIS A 81 3.12 -1.70 -37.11
N GLY A 82 3.87 -0.68 -36.64
CA GLY A 82 4.13 0.54 -37.38
C GLY A 82 2.91 1.46 -37.50
N LYS A 83 2.97 2.44 -38.40
CA LYS A 83 1.94 3.48 -38.49
C LYS A 83 0.79 3.04 -39.41
N ILE A 84 -0.42 3.50 -39.11
CA ILE A 84 -1.55 3.42 -40.02
C ILE A 84 -1.24 4.32 -41.24
N PRO A 85 -1.17 3.77 -42.47
CA PRO A 85 -0.76 4.57 -43.63
C PRO A 85 -1.82 5.61 -44.00
N LYS A 86 -1.38 6.85 -44.30
CA LYS A 86 -2.28 7.95 -44.74
C LYS A 86 -3.05 7.62 -46.00
N GLU A 87 -2.53 6.71 -46.82
CA GLU A 87 -3.17 6.21 -48.04
C GLU A 87 -4.50 5.54 -47.79
N ILE A 88 -4.81 5.12 -46.57
CA ILE A 88 -6.15 4.63 -46.19
C ILE A 88 -7.25 5.64 -46.50
N GLY A 89 -6.93 6.95 -46.47
CA GLY A 89 -7.82 8.03 -46.85
C GLY A 89 -8.29 8.03 -48.31
N LYS A 90 -7.66 7.22 -49.20
CA LYS A 90 -8.11 7.02 -50.62
C LYS A 90 -9.29 6.07 -50.71
N LEU A 91 -9.63 5.37 -49.60
CA LEU A 91 -10.72 4.39 -49.58
C LEU A 91 -12.10 5.05 -49.33
N GLY A 92 -12.52 5.94 -50.23
CA GLY A 92 -13.77 6.72 -50.10
C GLY A 92 -15.05 5.89 -49.95
N ARG A 93 -15.00 4.55 -50.13
CA ARG A 93 -16.12 3.62 -49.94
C ARG A 93 -16.04 2.85 -48.61
N LEU A 94 -15.00 3.04 -47.81
CA LEU A 94 -14.79 2.34 -46.58
C LEU A 94 -15.88 2.70 -45.56
N GLN A 95 -16.48 1.66 -44.96
CA GLN A 95 -17.56 1.73 -43.99
C GLN A 95 -17.13 1.18 -42.62
N TYR A 96 -16.34 0.10 -42.63
CA TYR A 96 -15.88 -0.58 -41.44
C TYR A 96 -14.36 -0.68 -41.48
N LEU A 97 -13.73 -0.14 -40.46
CA LEU A 97 -12.28 -0.23 -40.23
C LEU A 97 -12.07 -0.83 -38.87
N ASP A 98 -11.54 -2.04 -38.81
CA ASP A 98 -11.25 -2.75 -37.57
C ASP A 98 -9.79 -3.21 -37.52
N LEU A 99 -9.04 -2.58 -36.61
CA LEU A 99 -7.62 -2.82 -36.36
C LEU A 99 -7.37 -3.28 -34.91
N ILE A 100 -8.40 -3.75 -34.19
CA ILE A 100 -8.32 -4.14 -32.77
C ILE A 100 -7.18 -5.15 -32.53
N GLY A 101 -6.51 -5.04 -31.36
CA GLY A 101 -5.58 -6.09 -30.90
C GLY A 101 -4.35 -6.25 -31.78
N ASN A 102 -3.70 -5.15 -32.10
CA ASN A 102 -2.46 -5.09 -32.85
C ASN A 102 -1.39 -4.27 -32.11
N SER A 103 -0.33 -3.90 -32.78
CA SER A 103 0.74 -3.04 -32.28
C SER A 103 0.91 -1.78 -33.13
N PHE A 104 -0.14 -1.28 -33.76
CA PHE A 104 -0.09 -0.03 -34.50
C PHE A 104 0.33 1.13 -33.61
N GLU A 105 1.21 2.01 -34.11
CA GLU A 105 1.79 3.12 -33.39
C GLU A 105 1.66 4.43 -34.17
N GLY A 106 2.13 5.55 -33.57
CA GLY A 106 2.02 6.88 -34.17
C GLY A 106 0.60 7.41 -34.12
N GLY A 107 0.35 8.56 -34.76
CA GLY A 107 -0.95 9.24 -34.72
C GLY A 107 -1.99 8.63 -35.69
N ILE A 108 -3.26 8.88 -35.40
CA ILE A 108 -4.36 8.59 -36.33
C ILE A 108 -4.20 9.49 -37.57
N PRO A 109 -4.13 8.94 -38.79
CA PRO A 109 -3.92 9.74 -39.97
C PRO A 109 -5.12 10.68 -40.26
N THR A 110 -4.83 11.95 -40.48
CA THR A 110 -5.86 12.98 -40.77
C THR A 110 -6.65 12.65 -42.04
N GLU A 111 -5.98 12.01 -43.01
CA GLU A 111 -6.55 11.61 -44.30
C GLU A 111 -7.69 10.59 -44.19
N LEU A 112 -7.78 9.87 -43.06
CA LEU A 112 -8.89 8.96 -42.78
C LEU A 112 -10.25 9.69 -42.79
N SER A 113 -10.27 11.00 -42.50
CA SER A 113 -11.45 11.86 -42.61
C SER A 113 -12.03 11.93 -44.04
N ASN A 114 -11.24 11.60 -45.08
CA ASN A 114 -11.70 11.55 -46.45
C ASN A 114 -12.63 10.34 -46.74
N CYS A 115 -12.63 9.35 -45.85
CA CYS A 115 -13.52 8.18 -45.93
C CYS A 115 -14.92 8.53 -45.40
N SER A 116 -15.62 9.44 -46.05
CA SER A 116 -16.93 10.02 -45.63
C SER A 116 -18.06 9.00 -45.46
N ASN A 117 -17.85 7.74 -45.84
CA ASN A 117 -18.79 6.65 -45.67
C ASN A 117 -18.55 5.79 -44.44
N LEU A 118 -17.52 6.11 -43.62
CA LEU A 118 -17.23 5.38 -42.40
C LEU A 118 -18.42 5.37 -41.44
N LEU A 119 -18.78 4.17 -41.00
CA LEU A 119 -19.80 3.86 -40.01
C LEU A 119 -19.14 3.45 -38.69
N GLN A 120 -18.06 2.67 -38.76
CA GLN A 120 -17.36 2.16 -37.58
C GLN A 120 -15.84 2.27 -37.76
N VAL A 121 -15.21 2.73 -36.69
CA VAL A 121 -13.74 2.82 -36.57
C VAL A 121 -13.35 2.19 -35.25
N GLN A 122 -12.54 1.14 -35.30
CA GLN A 122 -12.10 0.39 -34.14
C GLN A 122 -10.58 0.27 -34.11
N PHE A 123 -9.96 0.93 -33.16
CA PHE A 123 -8.51 1.00 -32.93
C PHE A 123 -8.10 0.40 -31.59
N SER A 124 -9.01 -0.19 -30.83
CA SER A 124 -8.78 -0.64 -29.47
C SER A 124 -7.61 -1.61 -29.36
N ARG A 125 -6.89 -1.58 -28.22
CA ARG A 125 -5.75 -2.46 -27.94
C ARG A 125 -4.62 -2.33 -28.97
N ASN A 126 -4.08 -1.10 -29.09
CA ASN A 126 -2.93 -0.76 -29.91
C ASN A 126 -1.97 0.15 -29.15
N LYS A 127 -0.99 0.76 -29.83
CA LYS A 127 -0.03 1.74 -29.28
C LYS A 127 -0.18 3.12 -29.93
N ILE A 128 -1.37 3.44 -30.38
CA ILE A 128 -1.67 4.68 -31.11
C ILE A 128 -1.50 5.87 -30.18
N THR A 129 -0.80 6.91 -30.65
CA THR A 129 -0.44 8.10 -29.88
C THR A 129 -1.08 9.37 -30.44
N GLY A 130 -0.87 10.51 -29.76
CA GLY A 130 -1.32 11.82 -30.24
C GLY A 130 -2.80 12.08 -29.98
N ARG A 131 -3.38 13.01 -30.70
CA ARG A 131 -4.77 13.47 -30.53
C ARG A 131 -5.68 12.88 -31.61
N VAL A 132 -6.97 12.82 -31.32
CA VAL A 132 -7.99 12.53 -32.35
C VAL A 132 -8.02 13.72 -33.34
N PRO A 133 -7.87 13.46 -34.67
CA PRO A 133 -7.80 14.53 -35.65
C PRO A 133 -9.07 15.39 -35.71
N THR A 134 -8.93 16.71 -35.72
CA THR A 134 -10.08 17.63 -35.81
C THR A 134 -10.88 17.47 -37.10
N GLN A 135 -10.24 16.97 -38.17
CA GLN A 135 -10.87 16.67 -39.46
C GLN A 135 -11.95 15.59 -39.35
N PHE A 136 -11.96 14.76 -38.28
CA PHE A 136 -13.01 13.76 -38.08
C PHE A 136 -14.42 14.34 -37.91
N ALA A 137 -14.52 15.65 -37.64
CA ALA A 137 -15.81 16.35 -37.68
C ALA A 137 -16.61 16.20 -39.01
N SER A 138 -15.94 15.80 -40.10
CA SER A 138 -16.58 15.54 -41.41
C SER A 138 -17.20 14.14 -41.51
N LEU A 139 -16.94 13.23 -40.61
CA LEU A 139 -17.43 11.84 -40.61
C LEU A 139 -18.87 11.73 -40.10
N LEU A 140 -19.78 12.42 -40.72
CA LEU A 140 -21.18 12.59 -40.27
C LEU A 140 -21.99 11.29 -40.20
N LYS A 141 -21.52 10.19 -40.78
CA LYS A 141 -22.17 8.87 -40.75
C LYS A 141 -21.64 7.94 -39.66
N LEU A 142 -20.61 8.36 -38.98
CA LEU A 142 -19.92 7.54 -37.97
C LEU A 142 -20.90 7.23 -36.82
N THR A 143 -21.08 5.95 -36.53
CA THR A 143 -21.94 5.45 -35.44
C THR A 143 -21.14 4.90 -34.27
N MET A 144 -19.88 4.51 -34.52
CA MET A 144 -19.00 3.89 -33.51
C MET A 144 -17.56 4.38 -33.70
N PHE A 145 -16.97 4.85 -32.61
CA PHE A 145 -15.55 5.15 -32.50
C PHE A 145 -14.99 4.53 -31.25
N HIS A 146 -14.15 3.50 -31.40
CA HIS A 146 -13.54 2.78 -30.33
C HIS A 146 -12.02 2.88 -30.42
N ALA A 147 -11.38 3.43 -29.39
CA ALA A 147 -9.93 3.54 -29.25
C ALA A 147 -9.45 3.18 -27.83
N TYR A 148 -10.17 2.24 -27.19
CA TYR A 148 -9.84 1.74 -25.86
C TYR A 148 -8.43 1.14 -25.81
N LYS A 149 -7.70 1.41 -24.74
CA LYS A 149 -6.35 0.88 -24.48
C LYS A 149 -5.38 1.20 -25.61
N ASN A 150 -4.99 2.49 -25.62
CA ASN A 150 -3.99 3.11 -26.51
C ASN A 150 -3.18 4.13 -25.71
N ASN A 151 -2.39 4.95 -26.42
CA ASN A 151 -1.60 6.05 -25.87
C ASN A 151 -2.08 7.40 -26.41
N LEU A 152 -3.38 7.53 -26.66
CA LEU A 152 -3.99 8.79 -27.11
C LEU A 152 -3.98 9.81 -25.97
N MET A 153 -3.82 11.08 -26.32
CA MET A 153 -3.68 12.18 -25.36
C MET A 153 -4.45 13.43 -25.76
N GLY A 154 -4.50 14.39 -24.86
CA GLY A 154 -5.13 15.69 -25.06
C GLY A 154 -6.46 15.81 -24.34
N GLU A 155 -7.14 16.93 -24.54
CA GLU A 155 -8.47 17.16 -23.96
C GLU A 155 -9.54 16.31 -24.66
N MET A 156 -10.76 16.28 -24.07
CA MET A 156 -11.93 15.63 -24.67
C MET A 156 -12.10 16.07 -26.14
N PRO A 157 -12.14 15.13 -27.12
CA PRO A 157 -12.20 15.48 -28.53
C PRO A 157 -13.55 16.10 -28.92
N CYS A 158 -13.66 17.43 -28.97
CA CYS A 158 -14.88 18.15 -29.31
C CYS A 158 -15.30 17.96 -30.78
N VAL A 159 -14.47 17.33 -31.58
CA VAL A 159 -14.76 16.94 -32.98
C VAL A 159 -16.00 16.05 -33.06
N PHE A 160 -16.30 15.26 -32.05
CA PHE A 160 -17.47 14.38 -32.03
C PHE A 160 -18.81 15.14 -31.92
N ARG A 161 -18.83 16.36 -31.37
CA ARG A 161 -20.04 17.17 -31.19
C ARG A 161 -20.92 17.27 -32.43
N ASN A 162 -20.31 17.28 -33.63
CA ASN A 162 -20.99 17.42 -34.89
C ASN A 162 -21.51 16.10 -35.47
N ILE A 163 -21.15 14.95 -34.88
CA ILE A 163 -21.47 13.63 -35.41
C ILE A 163 -22.72 13.08 -34.74
N SER A 164 -23.87 13.65 -35.07
CA SER A 164 -25.18 13.29 -34.49
C SER A 164 -25.63 11.84 -34.72
N SER A 165 -24.90 11.10 -35.58
CA SER A 165 -25.10 9.65 -35.81
C SER A 165 -24.43 8.77 -34.79
N LEU A 166 -23.49 9.33 -33.97
CA LEU A 166 -22.68 8.55 -33.04
C LEU A 166 -23.54 7.90 -31.96
N ARG A 167 -23.33 6.58 -31.77
CA ARG A 167 -24.03 5.75 -30.77
C ARG A 167 -23.08 5.22 -29.71
N SER A 168 -21.82 4.97 -30.07
CA SER A 168 -20.86 4.37 -29.18
C SER A 168 -19.51 5.09 -29.29
N LEU A 169 -19.02 5.57 -28.14
CA LEU A 169 -17.74 6.25 -28.01
C LEU A 169 -16.96 5.59 -26.86
N HIS A 170 -15.86 4.90 -27.21
CA HIS A 170 -14.96 4.27 -26.27
C HIS A 170 -13.55 4.89 -26.36
N LEU A 171 -13.16 5.68 -25.37
CA LEU A 171 -11.85 6.31 -25.23
C LEU A 171 -11.09 5.85 -23.97
N GLY A 172 -11.61 4.85 -23.27
CA GLY A 172 -11.04 4.35 -22.02
C GLY A 172 -9.61 3.83 -22.17
N PHE A 173 -8.87 3.83 -21.06
CA PHE A 173 -7.48 3.37 -20.98
C PHE A 173 -6.55 4.12 -21.97
N ASN A 174 -6.51 5.44 -21.80
CA ASN A 174 -5.67 6.36 -22.59
C ASN A 174 -5.10 7.45 -21.67
N HIS A 175 -4.61 8.55 -22.22
CA HIS A 175 -4.05 9.70 -21.53
C HIS A 175 -4.82 10.99 -21.83
N PHE A 176 -6.13 10.90 -22.00
CA PHE A 176 -6.97 12.09 -22.14
C PHE A 176 -7.10 12.79 -20.79
N HIS A 177 -7.12 14.13 -20.82
CA HIS A 177 -7.17 14.96 -19.62
C HIS A 177 -8.15 16.13 -19.76
N GLY A 178 -8.33 16.91 -18.69
CA GLY A 178 -9.18 18.09 -18.67
C GLY A 178 -10.65 17.74 -18.53
N GLU A 179 -11.52 18.69 -18.74
CA GLU A 179 -12.96 18.57 -18.54
C GLU A 179 -13.70 18.11 -19.79
N ILE A 180 -14.85 17.44 -19.61
CA ILE A 180 -15.70 17.03 -20.74
C ILE A 180 -16.31 18.25 -21.45
N ARG A 181 -16.66 19.30 -20.70
CA ARG A 181 -17.34 20.51 -21.20
C ARG A 181 -18.50 20.15 -22.15
N ASP A 182 -18.75 20.99 -23.12
CA ASP A 182 -19.83 20.81 -24.11
C ASP A 182 -19.44 19.94 -25.32
N CYS A 183 -18.31 19.23 -25.24
CA CYS A 183 -17.76 18.48 -26.38
C CYS A 183 -18.65 17.33 -26.87
N LEU A 184 -19.60 16.88 -26.05
CA LEU A 184 -20.56 15.83 -26.40
C LEU A 184 -21.98 16.36 -26.67
N GLN A 185 -22.22 17.67 -26.52
CA GLN A 185 -23.54 18.26 -26.78
C GLN A 185 -24.01 17.96 -28.23
N GLY A 186 -25.26 17.60 -28.37
CA GLY A 186 -25.85 17.27 -29.67
C GLY A 186 -25.77 15.80 -30.08
N LEU A 187 -25.08 14.96 -29.31
CA LEU A 187 -25.01 13.51 -29.54
C LEU A 187 -26.24 12.78 -28.97
N THR A 188 -27.42 13.17 -29.40
CA THR A 188 -28.71 12.68 -28.87
C THR A 188 -28.98 11.18 -29.07
N LYS A 189 -28.14 10.50 -29.89
CA LYS A 189 -28.23 9.05 -30.15
C LYS A 189 -27.15 8.24 -29.38
N LEU A 190 -26.34 8.91 -28.57
CA LEU A 190 -25.28 8.25 -27.88
C LEU A 190 -25.86 7.32 -26.79
N THR A 191 -25.59 6.02 -26.89
CA THR A 191 -26.05 4.98 -25.97
C THR A 191 -24.91 4.49 -25.08
N ILE A 192 -23.66 4.51 -25.59
CA ILE A 192 -22.48 4.02 -24.88
C ILE A 192 -21.44 5.12 -24.84
N LEU A 193 -21.03 5.48 -23.62
CA LEU A 193 -19.89 6.35 -23.36
C LEU A 193 -18.97 5.68 -22.36
N SER A 194 -17.75 5.34 -22.80
CA SER A 194 -16.68 4.86 -21.91
C SER A 194 -15.46 5.76 -22.03
N LEU A 195 -15.12 6.41 -20.94
CA LEU A 195 -13.95 7.28 -20.75
C LEU A 195 -13.03 6.76 -19.64
N SER A 196 -13.28 5.54 -19.17
CA SER A 196 -12.60 4.97 -17.99
C SER A 196 -11.09 4.94 -18.14
N LEU A 197 -10.36 5.02 -17.00
CA LEU A 197 -8.90 4.96 -16.94
C LEU A 197 -8.23 5.99 -17.88
N ASN A 198 -8.48 7.27 -17.55
CA ASN A 198 -7.88 8.45 -18.14
C ASN A 198 -7.57 9.48 -17.04
N ASP A 199 -7.19 10.70 -17.41
CA ASP A 199 -6.94 11.82 -16.50
C ASP A 199 -8.02 12.92 -16.61
N PHE A 200 -9.27 12.57 -16.96
CA PHE A 200 -10.37 13.52 -17.02
C PHE A 200 -10.69 14.08 -15.63
N SER A 201 -11.11 15.35 -15.61
CA SER A 201 -11.42 16.08 -14.38
C SER A 201 -12.72 16.90 -14.52
N GLY A 202 -13.04 17.70 -13.51
CA GLY A 202 -14.27 18.51 -13.48
C GLY A 202 -15.50 17.71 -13.11
N THR A 203 -16.67 18.16 -13.51
CA THR A 203 -17.95 17.53 -13.14
C THR A 203 -18.60 16.80 -14.31
N ILE A 204 -19.55 15.90 -14.00
CA ILE A 204 -20.34 15.19 -15.02
C ILE A 204 -21.59 15.95 -15.46
N SER A 205 -21.82 17.16 -14.94
CA SER A 205 -23.00 17.97 -15.32
C SER A 205 -23.15 18.21 -16.83
N PRO A 206 -22.08 18.33 -17.62
CA PRO A 206 -22.21 18.44 -19.08
C PRO A 206 -22.88 17.24 -19.74
N LEU A 207 -22.90 16.06 -19.08
CA LEU A 207 -23.51 14.82 -19.62
C LEU A 207 -25.03 14.78 -19.45
N TYR A 208 -25.65 15.55 -18.52
CA TYR A 208 -27.07 15.42 -18.18
C TYR A 208 -28.01 15.73 -19.34
N ASN A 209 -27.57 16.54 -20.29
CA ASN A 209 -28.38 16.96 -21.44
C ASN A 209 -27.87 16.43 -22.79
N VAL A 210 -26.92 15.46 -22.77
CA VAL A 210 -26.35 14.93 -24.01
C VAL A 210 -27.29 13.95 -24.67
N SER A 211 -27.77 12.95 -23.98
CA SER A 211 -28.64 11.91 -24.52
C SER A 211 -29.47 11.26 -23.45
N SER A 212 -30.80 11.24 -23.63
CA SER A 212 -31.69 10.40 -22.82
C SER A 212 -31.64 8.91 -23.19
N SER A 213 -30.74 8.54 -24.09
CA SER A 213 -30.57 7.15 -24.57
C SER A 213 -29.34 6.45 -24.03
N PHE A 214 -28.62 7.03 -23.05
CA PHE A 214 -27.50 6.36 -22.42
C PHE A 214 -27.95 5.03 -21.80
N GLU A 215 -27.29 3.96 -22.23
CA GLU A 215 -27.41 2.61 -21.68
C GLU A 215 -26.16 2.26 -20.84
N ILE A 216 -24.98 2.71 -21.28
CA ILE A 216 -23.71 2.48 -20.61
C ILE A 216 -23.01 3.83 -20.37
N LEU A 217 -22.74 4.13 -19.11
CA LEU A 217 -21.91 5.23 -18.68
C LEU A 217 -20.76 4.67 -17.81
N ASP A 218 -19.57 4.63 -18.40
CA ASP A 218 -18.35 4.16 -17.76
C ASP A 218 -17.31 5.29 -17.78
N ILE A 219 -17.07 5.89 -16.61
CA ILE A 219 -16.07 6.94 -16.42
C ILE A 219 -15.13 6.60 -15.24
N ALA A 220 -15.05 5.33 -14.88
CA ALA A 220 -14.23 4.86 -13.77
C ALA A 220 -12.75 5.21 -13.97
N GLY A 221 -11.99 5.36 -12.86
CA GLY A 221 -10.56 5.60 -12.92
C GLY A 221 -10.19 6.93 -13.59
N ASN A 222 -10.76 8.02 -13.08
CA ASN A 222 -10.50 9.39 -13.52
C ASN A 222 -10.36 10.33 -12.31
N SER A 223 -10.43 11.63 -12.52
CA SER A 223 -10.42 12.66 -11.48
C SER A 223 -11.70 13.51 -11.48
N PHE A 224 -12.84 12.90 -11.82
CA PHE A 224 -14.11 13.60 -11.77
C PHE A 224 -14.52 13.95 -10.35
N THR A 225 -15.11 15.12 -10.18
CA THR A 225 -15.53 15.68 -8.88
C THR A 225 -17.00 16.08 -8.88
N GLY A 226 -17.46 16.61 -7.75
CA GLY A 226 -18.83 17.12 -7.59
C GLY A 226 -19.79 16.05 -7.09
N THR A 227 -21.08 16.39 -7.11
CA THR A 227 -22.16 15.52 -6.61
C THR A 227 -22.88 14.83 -7.75
N LEU A 228 -23.47 13.67 -7.44
CA LEU A 228 -24.42 13.04 -8.36
C LEU A 228 -25.69 13.89 -8.47
N PRO A 229 -26.32 13.99 -9.65
CA PRO A 229 -27.55 14.74 -9.81
C PRO A 229 -28.68 14.13 -8.98
N GLN A 230 -29.49 14.98 -8.34
CA GLN A 230 -30.61 14.49 -7.54
C GLN A 230 -31.71 13.82 -8.41
N ASP A 231 -31.74 14.14 -9.69
CA ASP A 231 -32.66 13.65 -10.69
C ASP A 231 -31.97 12.68 -11.67
N MET A 232 -31.28 11.63 -11.14
CA MET A 232 -30.58 10.61 -11.95
C MET A 232 -31.49 9.96 -12.98
N ASP A 233 -32.73 9.66 -12.62
CA ASP A 233 -33.75 9.04 -13.48
C ASP A 233 -34.20 9.95 -14.65
N ILE A 234 -34.11 11.28 -14.49
CA ILE A 234 -34.35 12.23 -15.56
C ILE A 234 -33.12 12.40 -16.43
N ALA A 235 -31.92 12.51 -15.80
CA ALA A 235 -30.69 12.70 -16.54
C ALA A 235 -30.30 11.46 -17.38
N PHE A 236 -30.55 10.26 -16.85
CA PHE A 236 -30.07 8.99 -17.44
C PHE A 236 -31.16 7.88 -17.37
N PRO A 237 -32.31 8.02 -18.00
CA PRO A 237 -33.50 7.17 -17.77
C PRO A 237 -33.35 5.72 -18.25
N LYS A 238 -32.35 5.40 -19.08
CA LYS A 238 -32.18 4.09 -19.72
C LYS A 238 -30.92 3.36 -19.34
N LEU A 239 -30.17 3.86 -18.32
CA LEU A 239 -28.94 3.21 -17.91
C LEU A 239 -29.17 1.74 -17.51
N THR A 240 -28.33 0.89 -18.04
CA THR A 240 -28.17 -0.51 -17.63
C THR A 240 -26.88 -0.71 -16.85
N PHE A 241 -25.86 0.09 -17.17
CA PHE A 241 -24.51 0.01 -16.61
C PHE A 241 -24.05 1.42 -16.18
N LEU A 242 -23.75 1.58 -14.90
CA LEU A 242 -23.21 2.81 -14.32
C LEU A 242 -21.92 2.49 -13.56
N SER A 243 -20.79 2.97 -14.07
CA SER A 243 -19.50 2.86 -13.39
C SER A 243 -18.84 4.23 -13.25
N LEU A 244 -18.73 4.67 -11.99
CA LEU A 244 -18.10 5.93 -11.56
C LEU A 244 -16.94 5.65 -10.60
N GLU A 245 -16.54 4.38 -10.47
CA GLU A 245 -15.55 3.89 -9.51
C GLU A 245 -14.21 4.60 -9.68
N ASN A 246 -13.46 4.76 -8.57
CA ASN A 246 -12.13 5.40 -8.56
C ASN A 246 -12.16 6.80 -9.20
N ASN A 247 -12.88 7.72 -8.54
CA ASN A 247 -13.00 9.14 -8.86
C ASN A 247 -12.98 9.98 -7.57
N SER A 248 -13.42 11.24 -7.65
CA SER A 248 -13.50 12.15 -6.50
C SER A 248 -14.92 12.68 -6.27
N PHE A 249 -15.94 11.86 -6.50
CA PHE A 249 -17.33 12.24 -6.26
C PHE A 249 -17.61 12.39 -4.78
N ILE A 250 -18.36 13.45 -4.42
CA ILE A 250 -18.77 13.79 -3.06
C ILE A 250 -20.30 13.79 -2.92
N GLY A 251 -20.78 14.00 -1.68
CA GLY A 251 -22.22 14.09 -1.40
C GLY A 251 -22.89 12.73 -1.29
N THR A 252 -24.20 12.67 -1.48
CA THR A 252 -25.00 11.47 -1.22
C THR A 252 -25.37 10.72 -2.50
N ILE A 253 -25.65 9.43 -2.38
CA ILE A 253 -26.27 8.64 -3.43
C ILE A 253 -27.73 9.09 -3.55
N PRO A 254 -28.19 9.59 -4.70
CA PRO A 254 -29.56 10.10 -4.84
C PRO A 254 -30.58 8.96 -4.88
N SER A 255 -31.71 9.13 -4.20
CA SER A 255 -32.79 8.13 -4.18
C SER A 255 -33.48 7.90 -5.54
N SER A 256 -33.37 8.88 -6.45
CA SER A 256 -33.86 8.78 -7.83
C SER A 256 -33.13 7.70 -8.65
N LEU A 257 -31.89 7.33 -8.25
CA LEU A 257 -31.17 6.22 -8.87
C LEU A 257 -31.99 4.92 -8.90
N ALA A 258 -32.79 4.70 -7.86
CA ALA A 258 -33.69 3.54 -7.75
C ALA A 258 -34.88 3.54 -8.74
N ASN A 259 -35.11 4.65 -9.42
CA ASN A 259 -36.20 4.72 -10.42
C ASN A 259 -35.72 4.28 -11.83
N ILE A 260 -34.42 4.05 -12.02
CA ILE A 260 -33.85 3.58 -13.30
C ILE A 260 -33.92 2.05 -13.33
N SER A 261 -35.10 1.51 -13.56
CA SER A 261 -35.41 0.07 -13.47
C SER A 261 -34.62 -0.84 -14.42
N SER A 262 -33.94 -0.26 -15.41
CA SER A 262 -33.05 -0.98 -16.34
C SER A 262 -31.68 -1.28 -15.78
N LEU A 263 -31.26 -0.67 -14.67
CA LEU A 263 -29.92 -0.87 -14.08
C LEU A 263 -29.67 -2.33 -13.70
N THR A 264 -28.56 -2.84 -14.21
CA THR A 264 -28.03 -4.17 -13.87
C THR A 264 -26.74 -4.09 -13.07
N LEU A 265 -25.98 -3.00 -13.25
CA LEU A 265 -24.69 -2.81 -12.60
C LEU A 265 -24.55 -1.37 -12.10
N ILE A 266 -24.14 -1.24 -10.82
CA ILE A 266 -23.83 0.04 -10.19
C ILE A 266 -22.47 -0.11 -9.49
N GLN A 267 -21.45 0.65 -9.95
CA GLN A 267 -20.14 0.73 -9.35
C GLN A 267 -19.83 2.19 -8.99
N LEU A 268 -19.85 2.48 -7.70
CA LEU A 268 -19.59 3.79 -7.11
C LEU A 268 -18.41 3.74 -6.13
N GLY A 269 -17.68 2.63 -6.08
CA GLY A 269 -16.55 2.42 -5.18
C GLY A 269 -15.42 3.43 -5.39
N ASP A 270 -14.50 3.50 -4.42
CA ASP A 270 -13.32 4.37 -4.46
C ASP A 270 -13.66 5.83 -4.80
N ASN A 271 -14.52 6.44 -3.97
CA ASN A 271 -14.95 7.83 -4.06
C ASN A 271 -15.03 8.47 -2.66
N TYR A 272 -15.60 9.67 -2.56
CA TYR A 272 -15.83 10.37 -1.29
C TYR A 272 -17.34 10.54 -1.00
N LEU A 273 -18.17 9.64 -1.52
CA LEU A 273 -19.61 9.64 -1.28
C LEU A 273 -19.89 9.44 0.21
N SER A 274 -20.90 10.12 0.72
CA SER A 274 -21.22 10.15 2.16
C SER A 274 -22.72 10.03 2.42
N GLY A 275 -23.09 9.92 3.69
CA GLY A 275 -24.47 9.79 4.09
C GLY A 275 -25.02 8.38 3.89
N ARG A 276 -26.33 8.23 3.95
CA ARG A 276 -27.00 6.93 3.89
C ARG A 276 -27.19 6.45 2.47
N VAL A 277 -27.09 5.14 2.28
CA VAL A 277 -27.55 4.48 1.06
C VAL A 277 -29.10 4.54 1.03
N PRO A 278 -29.71 4.88 -0.11
CA PRO A 278 -31.16 4.97 -0.21
C PRO A 278 -31.88 3.64 0.07
N ASP A 279 -32.89 3.69 0.94
CA ASP A 279 -33.65 2.50 1.34
C ASP A 279 -34.59 1.96 0.24
N ASN A 280 -34.64 2.58 -0.93
CA ASN A 280 -35.53 2.22 -2.04
C ASN A 280 -34.84 1.49 -3.21
N LEU A 281 -33.55 1.12 -3.07
CA LEU A 281 -32.79 0.44 -4.13
C LEU A 281 -33.39 -0.91 -4.54
N GLY A 282 -34.24 -1.52 -3.70
CA GLY A 282 -34.97 -2.75 -4.01
C GLY A 282 -35.97 -2.65 -5.19
N LYS A 283 -36.20 -1.44 -5.74
CA LYS A 283 -36.93 -1.26 -7.01
C LYS A 283 -36.15 -1.71 -8.23
N LEU A 284 -34.83 -1.90 -8.09
CA LEU A 284 -33.93 -2.31 -9.17
C LEU A 284 -33.94 -3.85 -9.33
N GLU A 285 -35.08 -4.41 -9.76
CA GLU A 285 -35.27 -5.87 -9.89
C GLU A 285 -34.25 -6.55 -10.81
N ASN A 286 -33.61 -5.78 -11.71
CA ASN A 286 -32.61 -6.28 -12.64
C ASN A 286 -31.16 -6.17 -12.12
N LEU A 287 -30.95 -5.59 -10.95
CA LEU A 287 -29.62 -5.36 -10.41
C LEU A 287 -28.89 -6.69 -10.13
N THR A 288 -27.70 -6.84 -10.68
CA THR A 288 -26.81 -7.98 -10.48
C THR A 288 -25.59 -7.63 -9.64
N ILE A 289 -25.07 -6.42 -9.75
CA ILE A 289 -23.86 -5.96 -9.07
C ILE A 289 -24.09 -4.59 -8.44
N LEU A 290 -23.79 -4.49 -7.14
CA LEU A 290 -23.76 -3.23 -6.39
C LEU A 290 -22.45 -3.10 -5.64
N HIS A 291 -21.57 -2.23 -6.12
CA HIS A 291 -20.28 -1.91 -5.52
C HIS A 291 -20.26 -0.47 -4.99
N LEU A 292 -20.15 -0.32 -3.68
CA LEU A 292 -20.12 0.94 -2.93
C LEU A 292 -18.85 1.08 -2.06
N GLY A 293 -17.90 0.15 -2.19
CA GLY A 293 -16.72 0.07 -1.34
C GLY A 293 -15.84 1.31 -1.38
N THR A 294 -15.05 1.53 -0.35
CA THR A 294 -14.08 2.63 -0.24
C THR A 294 -14.74 3.99 -0.47
N ASN A 295 -15.63 4.37 0.45
CA ASN A 295 -16.33 5.65 0.48
C ASN A 295 -16.46 6.16 1.93
N ASN A 296 -17.22 7.23 2.14
CA ASN A 296 -17.58 7.75 3.46
C ASN A 296 -19.07 7.49 3.79
N LEU A 297 -19.65 6.42 3.23
CA LEU A 297 -21.06 6.08 3.41
C LEU A 297 -21.33 5.58 4.82
N GLY A 298 -22.53 5.85 5.32
CA GLY A 298 -22.99 5.64 6.68
C GLY A 298 -23.23 6.97 7.39
N SER A 299 -24.04 6.95 8.41
CA SER A 299 -24.43 8.12 9.21
C SER A 299 -24.06 7.97 10.68
N GLU A 300 -23.33 6.89 11.01
CA GLU A 300 -23.00 6.48 12.39
C GLU A 300 -24.26 6.21 13.26
N LYS A 301 -25.40 5.99 12.62
CA LYS A 301 -26.67 5.64 13.29
C LYS A 301 -26.98 4.16 13.12
N SER A 302 -27.72 3.61 14.08
CA SER A 302 -28.04 2.16 14.14
C SER A 302 -28.83 1.62 12.93
N ASN A 303 -29.37 2.49 12.09
CA ASN A 303 -30.21 2.12 10.94
C ASN A 303 -29.50 2.31 9.58
N ASP A 304 -28.18 2.37 9.57
CA ASP A 304 -27.40 2.54 8.34
C ASP A 304 -27.53 1.36 7.36
N LEU A 305 -27.84 0.18 7.87
CA LEU A 305 -27.97 -1.06 7.10
C LEU A 305 -29.40 -1.37 6.62
N ASN A 306 -30.39 -0.47 6.85
CA ASN A 306 -31.80 -0.70 6.44
C ASN A 306 -31.95 -0.87 4.92
N PHE A 307 -31.04 -0.33 4.12
CA PHE A 307 -31.07 -0.51 2.66
C PHE A 307 -30.96 -2.00 2.26
N ILE A 308 -30.37 -2.84 3.11
CA ILE A 308 -30.26 -4.31 2.89
C ILE A 308 -31.68 -4.91 2.81
N ASP A 309 -32.61 -4.46 3.67
CA ASP A 309 -33.98 -4.96 3.68
C ASP A 309 -34.63 -4.79 2.30
N SER A 310 -34.44 -3.64 1.68
CA SER A 310 -35.01 -3.41 0.35
C SER A 310 -34.28 -4.17 -0.77
N LEU A 311 -32.96 -4.34 -0.66
CA LEU A 311 -32.16 -5.06 -1.66
C LEU A 311 -32.54 -6.55 -1.79
N THR A 312 -33.20 -7.14 -0.79
CA THR A 312 -33.72 -8.52 -0.91
C THR A 312 -34.72 -8.69 -2.04
N ASN A 313 -35.32 -7.59 -2.53
CA ASN A 313 -36.20 -7.58 -3.70
C ASN A 313 -35.42 -7.67 -5.02
N CYS A 314 -34.13 -7.39 -5.01
CA CYS A 314 -33.24 -7.53 -6.17
C CYS A 314 -32.88 -9.01 -6.39
N THR A 315 -33.82 -9.79 -6.91
CA THR A 315 -33.71 -11.25 -6.99
C THR A 315 -32.60 -11.77 -7.92
N LYS A 316 -31.99 -10.88 -8.70
CA LYS A 316 -30.87 -11.18 -9.61
C LYS A 316 -29.52 -10.78 -9.02
N LEU A 317 -29.49 -10.22 -7.81
CA LEU A 317 -28.25 -9.72 -7.21
C LEU A 317 -27.24 -10.87 -6.99
N GLU A 318 -26.07 -10.74 -7.57
CA GLU A 318 -24.96 -11.69 -7.54
C GLU A 318 -23.81 -11.20 -6.65
N GLU A 319 -23.57 -9.88 -6.65
CA GLU A 319 -22.49 -9.28 -5.86
C GLU A 319 -22.97 -8.04 -5.12
N LEU A 320 -22.73 -8.02 -3.80
CA LEU A 320 -22.98 -6.87 -2.93
C LEU A 320 -21.69 -6.53 -2.18
N SER A 321 -21.12 -5.38 -2.46
CA SER A 321 -19.89 -4.92 -1.80
C SER A 321 -20.01 -3.46 -1.35
N PHE A 322 -19.79 -3.23 -0.05
CA PHE A 322 -19.71 -1.90 0.56
C PHE A 322 -18.59 -1.80 1.61
N HIS A 323 -17.50 -2.47 1.36
CA HIS A 323 -16.31 -2.48 2.20
C HIS A 323 -15.69 -1.08 2.38
N TRP A 324 -14.87 -0.91 3.40
CA TRP A 324 -14.20 0.36 3.72
C TRP A 324 -15.15 1.58 3.65
N ASN A 325 -16.13 1.57 4.55
CA ASN A 325 -17.09 2.67 4.75
C ASN A 325 -17.27 2.95 6.26
N ARG A 326 -18.31 3.69 6.62
CA ARG A 326 -18.63 4.04 8.01
C ARG A 326 -19.97 3.45 8.47
N PHE A 327 -20.42 2.36 7.85
CA PHE A 327 -21.70 1.74 8.23
C PHE A 327 -21.63 1.21 9.66
N THR A 328 -22.68 1.52 10.43
CA THR A 328 -22.87 1.00 11.79
C THR A 328 -24.27 0.39 11.93
N GLY A 329 -24.53 -0.24 13.08
CA GLY A 329 -25.76 -0.99 13.32
C GLY A 329 -25.49 -2.48 13.29
N SER A 330 -26.54 -3.31 13.43
CA SER A 330 -26.48 -4.75 13.31
C SER A 330 -26.91 -5.22 11.95
N LEU A 331 -26.40 -6.37 11.52
CA LEU A 331 -26.90 -7.04 10.32
C LEU A 331 -28.37 -7.39 10.52
N PRO A 332 -29.27 -6.98 9.59
CA PRO A 332 -30.68 -7.28 9.73
C PRO A 332 -30.95 -8.77 9.42
N ASP A 333 -31.94 -9.35 10.08
CA ASP A 333 -32.35 -10.74 9.84
C ASP A 333 -32.82 -10.99 8.39
N SER A 334 -33.29 -9.95 7.72
CA SER A 334 -33.66 -9.97 6.30
C SER A 334 -32.53 -10.36 5.36
N VAL A 335 -31.29 -10.29 5.79
CA VAL A 335 -30.14 -10.79 5.03
C VAL A 335 -30.37 -12.23 4.55
N ALA A 336 -31.10 -13.04 5.34
CA ALA A 336 -31.48 -14.40 4.97
C ALA A 336 -32.41 -14.50 3.74
N ASN A 337 -33.04 -13.39 3.33
CA ASN A 337 -34.00 -13.36 2.23
C ASN A 337 -33.36 -13.13 0.86
N PHE A 338 -32.05 -12.88 0.79
CA PHE A 338 -31.39 -12.86 -0.50
C PHE A 338 -31.49 -14.20 -1.20
N THR A 339 -31.61 -14.19 -2.52
CA THR A 339 -31.71 -15.40 -3.30
C THR A 339 -30.38 -16.14 -3.39
N SER A 340 -30.43 -17.41 -3.81
CA SER A 340 -29.22 -18.22 -4.08
C SER A 340 -28.37 -17.68 -5.26
N LYS A 341 -28.74 -16.58 -5.88
CA LYS A 341 -27.93 -15.89 -6.87
C LYS A 341 -26.78 -15.12 -6.23
N LEU A 342 -26.98 -14.61 -5.00
CA LEU A 342 -25.93 -13.88 -4.30
C LEU A 342 -24.74 -14.78 -4.05
N SER A 343 -23.65 -14.50 -4.77
CA SER A 343 -22.41 -15.28 -4.73
C SER A 343 -21.31 -14.61 -3.92
N ARG A 344 -21.33 -13.28 -3.82
CA ARG A 344 -20.33 -12.49 -3.10
C ARG A 344 -20.98 -11.45 -2.19
N LEU A 345 -20.56 -11.48 -0.94
CA LEU A 345 -20.96 -10.51 0.08
C LEU A 345 -19.72 -9.95 0.78
N ASP A 346 -19.45 -8.67 0.57
CA ASP A 346 -18.25 -8.02 1.05
C ASP A 346 -18.56 -6.72 1.82
N MET A 347 -18.38 -6.77 3.14
CA MET A 347 -18.70 -5.71 4.09
C MET A 347 -17.50 -5.35 4.99
N TYR A 348 -16.29 -5.79 4.65
CA TYR A 348 -15.13 -5.61 5.53
C TYR A 348 -14.77 -4.13 5.73
N GLY A 349 -14.12 -3.82 6.87
CA GLY A 349 -13.65 -2.46 7.11
C GLY A 349 -14.78 -1.46 7.38
N ASN A 350 -15.76 -1.83 8.20
CA ASN A 350 -16.86 -0.98 8.65
C ASN A 350 -16.95 -0.94 10.20
N HIS A 351 -18.03 -0.39 10.74
CA HIS A 351 -18.31 -0.36 12.19
C HIS A 351 -19.55 -1.20 12.54
N ILE A 352 -19.82 -2.27 11.78
CA ILE A 352 -21.00 -3.14 11.96
C ILE A 352 -20.87 -3.87 13.30
N LYS A 353 -21.94 -3.88 14.07
CA LYS A 353 -22.03 -4.41 15.44
C LYS A 353 -22.99 -5.61 15.51
N GLY A 354 -23.14 -6.16 16.73
CA GLY A 354 -24.08 -7.26 16.97
C GLY A 354 -23.55 -8.60 16.49
N SER A 355 -24.39 -9.59 16.46
CA SER A 355 -24.05 -10.96 16.04
C SER A 355 -24.30 -11.18 14.54
N ILE A 356 -23.64 -12.19 13.98
CA ILE A 356 -24.00 -12.71 12.66
C ILE A 356 -25.32 -13.48 12.83
N PRO A 357 -26.40 -13.11 12.11
CA PRO A 357 -27.70 -13.77 12.26
C PRO A 357 -27.67 -15.25 11.89
N GLU A 358 -28.43 -16.11 12.57
CA GLU A 358 -28.54 -17.52 12.18
C GLU A 358 -29.07 -17.72 10.76
N GLY A 359 -29.97 -16.84 10.29
CA GLY A 359 -30.46 -16.85 8.92
C GLY A 359 -29.39 -16.67 7.84
N PHE A 360 -28.18 -16.23 8.22
CA PHE A 360 -27.06 -16.06 7.28
C PHE A 360 -26.73 -17.37 6.54
N GLY A 361 -26.91 -18.51 7.21
CA GLY A 361 -26.71 -19.84 6.61
C GLY A 361 -27.68 -20.21 5.48
N GLU A 362 -28.75 -19.47 5.26
CA GLU A 362 -29.70 -19.71 4.16
C GLU A 362 -29.20 -19.19 2.79
N LEU A 363 -28.13 -18.37 2.78
CA LEU A 363 -27.53 -17.79 1.58
C LEU A 363 -26.71 -18.84 0.79
N SER A 364 -27.34 -19.90 0.35
CA SER A 364 -26.69 -21.09 -0.24
C SER A 364 -25.86 -20.82 -1.51
N GLY A 365 -26.05 -19.67 -2.16
CA GLY A 365 -25.28 -19.24 -3.34
C GLY A 365 -23.90 -18.69 -3.04
N LEU A 366 -23.64 -18.28 -1.80
CA LEU A 366 -22.40 -17.59 -1.43
C LEU A 366 -21.15 -18.45 -1.69
N THR A 367 -20.22 -17.84 -2.39
CA THR A 367 -18.87 -18.37 -2.63
C THR A 367 -17.82 -17.57 -1.87
N VAL A 368 -18.05 -16.29 -1.62
CA VAL A 368 -17.14 -15.41 -0.88
C VAL A 368 -17.92 -14.59 0.14
N VAL A 369 -17.49 -14.65 1.40
CA VAL A 369 -18.00 -13.83 2.50
C VAL A 369 -16.85 -13.11 3.16
N SER A 370 -16.94 -11.79 3.24
CA SER A 370 -15.94 -10.95 3.89
C SER A 370 -16.61 -9.96 4.85
N LEU A 371 -16.47 -10.23 6.15
CA LEU A 371 -16.98 -9.43 7.27
C LEU A 371 -15.83 -8.94 8.17
N SER A 372 -14.59 -9.09 7.75
CA SER A 372 -13.42 -8.73 8.54
C SER A 372 -13.37 -7.23 8.87
N ARG A 373 -12.63 -6.86 9.93
CA ARG A 373 -12.46 -5.47 10.36
C ARG A 373 -13.80 -4.76 10.60
N ASN A 374 -14.60 -5.37 11.49
CA ASN A 374 -15.85 -4.85 11.99
C ASN A 374 -15.88 -4.90 13.53
N LEU A 375 -17.03 -4.67 14.13
CA LEU A 375 -17.26 -4.75 15.57
C LEU A 375 -18.23 -5.88 15.93
N LEU A 376 -18.28 -6.94 15.11
CA LEU A 376 -19.17 -8.09 15.30
C LEU A 376 -18.86 -8.81 16.59
N THR A 377 -19.90 -9.23 17.29
CA THR A 377 -19.86 -9.91 18.58
C THR A 377 -20.64 -11.23 18.53
N GLY A 378 -20.68 -11.97 19.63
CA GLY A 378 -21.40 -13.26 19.71
C GLY A 378 -20.65 -14.37 18.99
N ASN A 379 -21.31 -15.49 18.79
CA ASN A 379 -20.70 -16.69 18.22
C ASN A 379 -20.79 -16.71 16.69
N ILE A 380 -19.90 -17.46 16.04
CA ILE A 380 -20.10 -17.85 14.64
C ILE A 380 -21.31 -18.78 14.58
N PRO A 381 -22.38 -18.46 13.84
CA PRO A 381 -23.59 -19.25 13.84
C PRO A 381 -23.36 -20.67 13.28
N LYS A 382 -23.98 -21.69 13.89
CA LYS A 382 -23.86 -23.07 13.38
C LYS A 382 -24.42 -23.22 11.97
N SER A 383 -25.36 -22.39 11.59
CA SER A 383 -25.93 -22.36 10.24
C SER A 383 -24.93 -22.02 9.16
N ILE A 384 -23.76 -21.45 9.49
CA ILE A 384 -22.71 -21.18 8.51
C ILE A 384 -22.33 -22.43 7.69
N GLY A 385 -22.42 -23.61 8.31
CA GLY A 385 -22.15 -24.88 7.64
C GLY A 385 -23.15 -25.28 6.54
N LYS A 386 -24.23 -24.51 6.33
CA LYS A 386 -25.16 -24.70 5.22
C LYS A 386 -24.66 -24.06 3.92
N LEU A 387 -23.65 -23.19 3.99
CA LEU A 387 -23.07 -22.48 2.84
C LEU A 387 -22.13 -23.38 2.04
N THR A 388 -22.60 -24.50 1.54
CA THR A 388 -21.77 -25.57 0.92
C THR A 388 -21.00 -25.13 -0.33
N ASN A 389 -21.37 -24.01 -0.94
CA ASN A 389 -20.64 -23.42 -2.07
C ASN A 389 -19.51 -22.48 -1.63
N LEU A 390 -19.40 -22.18 -0.33
CA LEU A 390 -18.44 -21.19 0.17
C LEU A 390 -17.01 -21.66 -0.04
N SER A 391 -16.22 -20.78 -0.67
CA SER A 391 -14.82 -20.99 -0.99
C SER A 391 -13.89 -20.13 -0.15
N LYS A 392 -14.37 -18.96 0.30
CA LYS A 392 -13.64 -18.02 1.16
C LYS A 392 -14.51 -17.47 2.27
N LEU A 393 -13.99 -17.50 3.50
CA LEU A 393 -14.65 -16.95 4.69
C LEU A 393 -13.67 -16.08 5.48
N TYR A 394 -13.93 -14.77 5.51
CA TYR A 394 -13.12 -13.80 6.22
C TYR A 394 -13.93 -13.13 7.33
N LEU A 395 -13.62 -13.47 8.59
CA LEU A 395 -14.24 -12.92 9.79
C LEU A 395 -13.21 -12.26 10.73
N SER A 396 -11.98 -12.07 10.27
CA SER A 396 -10.86 -11.57 11.08
C SER A 396 -11.10 -10.15 11.60
N VAL A 397 -10.38 -9.79 12.66
CA VAL A 397 -10.40 -8.45 13.27
C VAL A 397 -11.84 -8.05 13.64
N ASN A 398 -12.45 -8.84 14.51
CA ASN A 398 -13.78 -8.62 15.08
C ASN A 398 -13.74 -8.88 16.61
N LYS A 399 -14.90 -8.99 17.24
CA LYS A 399 -15.08 -9.33 18.66
C LYS A 399 -15.90 -10.62 18.82
N LEU A 400 -15.78 -11.55 17.85
CA LEU A 400 -16.46 -12.83 17.88
C LEU A 400 -15.91 -13.68 19.02
N GLN A 401 -16.78 -14.45 19.67
CA GLN A 401 -16.48 -15.27 20.84
C GLN A 401 -17.04 -16.68 20.69
N GLY A 402 -16.75 -17.55 21.68
CA GLY A 402 -17.18 -18.93 21.67
C GLY A 402 -16.42 -19.81 20.68
N GLU A 403 -16.87 -21.01 20.49
CA GLU A 403 -16.16 -22.03 19.72
C GLU A 403 -16.30 -21.87 18.22
N ILE A 404 -15.31 -22.33 17.45
CA ILE A 404 -15.44 -22.55 16.01
C ILE A 404 -16.45 -23.68 15.81
N PRO A 405 -17.62 -23.44 15.17
CA PRO A 405 -18.66 -24.44 15.08
C PRO A 405 -18.24 -25.65 14.25
N SER A 406 -18.51 -26.84 14.74
CA SER A 406 -18.17 -28.09 14.03
C SER A 406 -18.82 -28.20 12.64
N SER A 407 -19.92 -27.49 12.41
CA SER A 407 -20.59 -27.41 11.11
C SER A 407 -19.73 -26.75 10.01
N ILE A 408 -18.66 -26.04 10.35
CA ILE A 408 -17.72 -25.47 9.38
C ILE A 408 -17.12 -26.56 8.47
N GLY A 409 -17.00 -27.79 8.99
CA GLY A 409 -16.56 -28.96 8.22
C GLY A 409 -17.49 -29.38 7.07
N ASN A 410 -18.69 -28.82 6.98
CA ASN A 410 -19.60 -29.06 5.85
C ASN A 410 -19.20 -28.21 4.61
N LEU A 411 -18.32 -27.24 4.78
CA LEU A 411 -17.87 -26.33 3.72
C LEU A 411 -16.75 -26.98 2.91
N THR A 412 -17.03 -28.06 2.21
CA THR A 412 -16.00 -28.88 1.53
C THR A 412 -15.27 -28.16 0.40
N ARG A 413 -15.80 -27.03 -0.08
CA ARG A 413 -15.16 -26.15 -1.09
C ARG A 413 -14.32 -25.05 -0.48
N LEU A 414 -14.32 -24.92 0.86
CA LEU A 414 -13.58 -23.86 1.55
C LEU A 414 -12.07 -24.08 1.39
N TYR A 415 -11.40 -23.10 0.78
CA TYR A 415 -9.95 -23.14 0.61
C TYR A 415 -9.22 -21.99 1.32
N ASP A 416 -9.95 -20.96 1.77
CA ASP A 416 -9.37 -19.79 2.42
C ASP A 416 -10.23 -19.37 3.61
N LEU A 417 -9.69 -19.55 4.83
CA LEU A 417 -10.38 -19.29 6.10
C LEU A 417 -9.53 -18.35 6.97
N ASP A 418 -10.05 -17.16 7.24
CA ASP A 418 -9.45 -16.21 8.19
C ASP A 418 -10.41 -15.83 9.31
N LEU A 419 -10.15 -16.35 10.51
CA LEU A 419 -10.85 -16.06 11.76
C LEU A 419 -9.95 -15.31 12.76
N SER A 420 -8.79 -14.82 12.32
CA SER A 420 -7.77 -14.23 13.17
C SER A 420 -8.23 -12.97 13.91
N THR A 421 -7.58 -12.68 15.02
CA THR A 421 -7.83 -11.45 15.79
C THR A 421 -9.30 -11.31 16.20
N ASN A 422 -9.76 -12.30 16.99
CA ASN A 422 -11.06 -12.36 17.61
C ASN A 422 -10.92 -12.80 19.10
N SER A 423 -12.01 -13.18 19.75
CA SER A 423 -12.03 -13.75 21.10
C SER A 423 -12.55 -15.19 21.10
N LEU A 424 -12.32 -15.93 19.98
CA LEU A 424 -12.76 -17.32 19.83
C LEU A 424 -12.02 -18.22 20.84
N ASP A 425 -12.76 -19.14 21.48
CA ASP A 425 -12.25 -20.06 22.47
C ASP A 425 -12.52 -21.53 22.08
N GLY A 426 -12.29 -22.46 23.02
CA GLY A 426 -12.48 -23.88 22.76
C GLY A 426 -11.35 -24.50 21.92
N ILE A 427 -11.69 -25.58 21.20
CA ILE A 427 -10.74 -26.37 20.42
C ILE A 427 -10.98 -26.20 18.90
N ILE A 428 -9.97 -26.52 18.10
CA ILE A 428 -10.18 -26.64 16.66
C ILE A 428 -11.06 -27.88 16.39
N PRO A 429 -12.23 -27.72 15.76
CA PRO A 429 -13.11 -28.85 15.51
C PRO A 429 -12.47 -29.79 14.47
N ILE A 430 -12.40 -31.10 14.82
CA ILE A 430 -11.81 -32.11 13.92
C ILE A 430 -12.51 -32.17 12.55
N THR A 431 -13.79 -31.81 12.53
CA THR A 431 -14.60 -31.76 11.30
C THR A 431 -14.07 -30.74 10.28
N LEU A 432 -13.27 -29.73 10.70
CA LEU A 432 -12.63 -28.80 9.79
C LEU A 432 -11.76 -29.55 8.76
N GLY A 433 -11.24 -30.74 9.10
CA GLY A 433 -10.50 -31.59 8.15
C GLY A 433 -11.30 -32.02 6.93
N ASN A 434 -12.63 -31.98 6.97
CA ASN A 434 -13.47 -32.25 5.80
C ASN A 434 -13.36 -31.18 4.70
N CYS A 435 -12.81 -30.00 5.05
CA CYS A 435 -12.48 -28.94 4.07
C CYS A 435 -11.17 -29.28 3.34
N THR A 436 -11.15 -30.39 2.61
CA THR A 436 -9.94 -30.95 1.98
C THR A 436 -9.31 -30.04 0.92
N SER A 437 -10.05 -29.01 0.46
CA SER A 437 -9.56 -27.99 -0.46
C SER A 437 -8.74 -26.86 0.23
N MET A 438 -8.56 -26.91 1.56
CA MET A 438 -7.93 -25.86 2.37
C MET A 438 -6.52 -25.54 1.83
N GLN A 439 -6.30 -24.26 1.55
CA GLN A 439 -5.03 -23.69 1.08
C GLN A 439 -4.46 -22.69 2.07
N GLN A 440 -5.32 -21.91 2.72
CA GLN A 440 -4.94 -20.92 3.71
C GLN A 440 -5.83 -21.05 4.94
N LEU A 441 -5.20 -21.19 6.10
CA LEU A 441 -5.86 -21.23 7.40
C LEU A 441 -5.21 -20.22 8.33
N ASN A 442 -5.94 -19.19 8.73
CA ASN A 442 -5.51 -18.22 9.73
C ASN A 442 -6.54 -18.15 10.88
N ILE A 443 -6.18 -18.68 12.03
CA ILE A 443 -6.95 -18.62 13.27
C ILE A 443 -6.14 -17.97 14.41
N SER A 444 -5.09 -17.23 14.04
CA SER A 444 -4.19 -16.59 14.98
C SER A 444 -4.88 -15.51 15.84
N ARG A 445 -4.25 -15.14 16.95
CA ARG A 445 -4.72 -14.06 17.85
C ARG A 445 -6.15 -14.28 18.32
N ASN A 446 -6.37 -15.45 18.95
CA ASN A 446 -7.61 -15.86 19.58
C ASN A 446 -7.33 -16.43 20.98
N GLN A 447 -8.34 -17.06 21.61
CA GLN A 447 -8.23 -17.76 22.91
C GLN A 447 -8.35 -19.29 22.74
N LEU A 448 -8.12 -19.78 21.51
CA LEU A 448 -8.24 -21.21 21.19
C LEU A 448 -7.24 -22.03 22.02
N SER A 449 -7.65 -23.25 22.39
CA SER A 449 -6.90 -24.10 23.27
C SER A 449 -6.95 -25.59 22.83
N GLY A 450 -6.44 -26.48 23.65
CA GLY A 450 -6.39 -27.92 23.33
C GLY A 450 -5.16 -28.30 22.51
N ASN A 451 -5.10 -29.57 22.15
CA ASN A 451 -4.04 -30.11 21.30
C ASN A 451 -4.34 -29.81 19.83
N LEU A 452 -3.29 -29.70 19.03
CA LEU A 452 -3.44 -29.65 17.58
C LEU A 452 -3.83 -31.05 17.08
N PRO A 453 -5.01 -31.23 16.44
CA PRO A 453 -5.47 -32.54 16.04
C PRO A 453 -4.68 -33.10 14.86
N ASP A 454 -3.99 -34.22 15.04
CA ASP A 454 -3.17 -34.87 14.01
C ASP A 454 -3.98 -35.21 12.73
N ASP A 455 -5.15 -35.83 12.94
CA ASP A 455 -6.02 -36.28 11.85
C ASP A 455 -6.55 -35.11 11.00
N LEU A 456 -6.67 -33.92 11.58
CA LEU A 456 -7.14 -32.72 10.88
C LEU A 456 -6.13 -32.24 9.84
N PHE A 457 -4.88 -32.05 10.26
CA PHE A 457 -3.87 -31.49 9.38
C PHE A 457 -3.49 -32.44 8.25
N THR A 458 -3.54 -33.75 8.47
CA THR A 458 -3.27 -34.73 7.40
C THR A 458 -4.27 -34.67 6.23
N GLN A 459 -5.44 -34.06 6.40
CA GLN A 459 -6.46 -33.91 5.35
C GLN A 459 -6.17 -32.70 4.44
N PHE A 460 -5.34 -31.75 4.85
CA PHE A 460 -5.10 -30.49 4.14
C PHE A 460 -3.96 -30.61 3.11
N GLN A 461 -4.13 -31.46 2.11
CA GLN A 461 -3.08 -31.76 1.11
C GLN A 461 -2.63 -30.53 0.29
N GLY A 462 -3.48 -29.52 0.16
CA GLY A 462 -3.20 -28.30 -0.64
C GLY A 462 -2.79 -27.08 0.19
N ILE A 463 -2.65 -27.21 1.52
CA ILE A 463 -2.37 -26.08 2.38
C ILE A 463 -0.94 -25.54 2.16
N TRP A 464 -0.83 -24.25 1.85
CA TRP A 464 0.45 -23.58 1.71
C TRP A 464 0.70 -22.51 2.80
N SER A 465 -0.35 -22.08 3.53
CA SER A 465 -0.24 -21.10 4.62
C SER A 465 -1.07 -21.55 5.83
N CYS A 466 -0.44 -21.63 7.00
CA CYS A 466 -1.09 -21.98 8.27
C CYS A 466 -0.58 -21.07 9.39
N ASP A 467 -1.46 -20.21 9.93
CA ASP A 467 -1.19 -19.33 11.06
C ASP A 467 -2.07 -19.69 12.27
N LEU A 468 -1.46 -20.26 13.30
CA LEU A 468 -2.08 -20.66 14.56
C LEU A 468 -1.55 -19.82 15.73
N SER A 469 -0.75 -18.78 15.46
CA SER A 469 -0.01 -18.02 16.45
C SER A 469 -0.92 -17.27 17.44
N TYR A 470 -0.36 -16.88 18.59
CA TYR A 470 -1.09 -16.10 19.59
C TYR A 470 -2.41 -16.75 20.03
N ASN A 471 -2.32 -17.99 20.51
CA ASN A 471 -3.42 -18.76 21.08
C ASN A 471 -2.99 -19.45 22.41
N SER A 472 -3.76 -20.41 22.89
CA SER A 472 -3.44 -21.21 24.06
C SER A 472 -3.28 -22.71 23.72
N PHE A 473 -2.91 -23.06 22.49
CA PHE A 473 -2.68 -24.45 22.09
C PHE A 473 -1.56 -25.08 22.91
N HIS A 474 -1.76 -26.33 23.30
CA HIS A 474 -0.82 -27.09 24.14
C HIS A 474 -0.63 -28.51 23.59
N GLY A 475 0.13 -29.32 24.32
CA GLY A 475 0.43 -30.69 23.90
C GLY A 475 1.71 -30.78 23.06
N ILE A 476 1.89 -31.90 22.40
CA ILE A 476 3.08 -32.16 21.57
C ILE A 476 2.81 -31.71 20.12
N PHE A 477 3.76 -31.03 19.51
CA PHE A 477 3.68 -30.68 18.10
C PHE A 477 3.88 -31.94 17.24
N SER A 478 2.93 -32.23 16.36
CA SER A 478 2.89 -33.49 15.62
C SER A 478 3.91 -33.57 14.46
N SER A 479 4.48 -34.74 14.26
CA SER A 479 5.29 -35.06 13.08
C SER A 479 4.45 -35.07 11.77
N GLU A 480 3.14 -35.16 11.88
CA GLU A 480 2.21 -35.19 10.72
C GLU A 480 2.24 -33.89 9.91
N PHE A 481 2.63 -32.78 10.52
CA PHE A 481 2.85 -31.53 9.78
C PHE A 481 3.88 -31.67 8.66
N GLY A 482 4.85 -32.57 8.79
CA GLY A 482 5.82 -32.86 7.72
C GLY A 482 5.19 -33.45 6.44
N LYS A 483 3.97 -33.98 6.49
CA LYS A 483 3.25 -34.48 5.33
C LYS A 483 2.60 -33.37 4.47
N LEU A 484 2.55 -32.14 4.96
CA LEU A 484 1.95 -31.00 4.26
C LEU A 484 2.94 -30.39 3.25
N ILE A 485 3.30 -31.13 2.23
CA ILE A 485 4.41 -30.85 1.30
C ILE A 485 4.28 -29.51 0.56
N GLN A 486 3.09 -28.92 0.49
CA GLN A 486 2.82 -27.61 -0.12
C GLN A 486 3.04 -26.44 0.86
N LEU A 487 3.24 -26.74 2.16
CA LEU A 487 3.32 -25.71 3.20
C LEU A 487 4.57 -24.83 3.01
N SER A 488 4.35 -23.54 2.80
CA SER A 488 5.42 -22.53 2.65
C SER A 488 5.47 -21.55 3.83
N PHE A 489 4.35 -21.37 4.53
CA PHE A 489 4.22 -20.52 5.70
C PHE A 489 3.60 -21.28 6.87
N LEU A 490 4.33 -21.34 7.99
CA LEU A 490 3.85 -21.91 9.24
C LEU A 490 4.21 -21.02 10.43
N ASP A 491 3.21 -20.52 11.14
CA ASP A 491 3.39 -19.81 12.40
C ASP A 491 2.56 -20.47 13.51
N VAL A 492 3.25 -21.06 14.49
CA VAL A 492 2.66 -21.60 15.72
C VAL A 492 3.17 -20.89 16.98
N SER A 493 3.78 -19.72 16.80
CA SER A 493 4.37 -18.94 17.88
C SER A 493 3.35 -18.46 18.90
N HIS A 494 3.84 -18.05 20.08
CA HIS A 494 2.98 -17.52 21.14
C HIS A 494 1.83 -18.48 21.54
N ASN A 495 2.20 -19.73 21.86
CA ASN A 495 1.32 -20.77 22.35
C ASN A 495 1.92 -21.48 23.59
N LYS A 496 1.35 -22.61 23.97
CA LYS A 496 1.84 -23.48 25.06
C LYS A 496 2.27 -24.85 24.53
N ILE A 497 2.63 -24.94 23.26
CA ILE A 497 3.04 -26.17 22.58
C ILE A 497 4.39 -26.66 23.17
N SER A 498 4.51 -27.96 23.35
CA SER A 498 5.66 -28.59 24.00
C SER A 498 6.20 -29.78 23.17
N GLY A 499 7.18 -30.49 23.71
CA GLY A 499 7.81 -31.61 23.02
C GLY A 499 9.04 -31.19 22.23
N GLU A 500 9.52 -32.08 21.39
CA GLU A 500 10.65 -31.82 20.50
C GLU A 500 10.17 -31.27 19.15
N ILE A 501 11.03 -30.51 18.45
CA ILE A 501 10.75 -30.12 17.07
C ILE A 501 10.87 -31.36 16.20
N PRO A 502 9.80 -31.77 15.47
CA PRO A 502 9.85 -32.99 14.67
C PRO A 502 10.87 -32.92 13.54
N ALA A 503 11.68 -33.97 13.40
CA ALA A 503 12.64 -34.06 12.31
C ALA A 503 11.96 -34.09 10.92
N GLN A 504 10.74 -34.59 10.85
CA GLN A 504 9.91 -34.74 9.66
C GLN A 504 9.49 -33.41 9.01
N LEU A 505 9.69 -32.28 9.70
CA LEU A 505 9.53 -30.97 9.08
C LEU A 505 10.49 -30.74 7.90
N ASP A 506 11.54 -31.54 7.80
CA ASP A 506 12.52 -31.49 6.70
C ASP A 506 11.94 -31.94 5.33
N ASP A 507 10.80 -32.61 5.32
CA ASP A 507 10.09 -32.98 4.10
C ASP A 507 9.39 -31.77 3.42
N LEU A 508 9.24 -30.63 4.13
CA LEU A 508 8.59 -29.42 3.66
C LEU A 508 9.55 -28.57 2.79
N SER A 509 9.96 -29.11 1.65
CA SER A 509 10.97 -28.49 0.78
C SER A 509 10.62 -27.07 0.27
N GLY A 510 9.33 -26.73 0.24
CA GLY A 510 8.79 -25.42 -0.15
C GLY A 510 8.68 -24.40 0.99
N MET A 511 9.08 -24.75 2.22
CA MET A 511 8.95 -23.87 3.40
C MET A 511 9.80 -22.61 3.24
N GLU A 512 9.16 -21.44 3.37
CA GLU A 512 9.81 -20.14 3.34
C GLU A 512 9.85 -19.45 4.71
N TYR A 513 8.80 -19.64 5.49
CA TYR A 513 8.62 -19.01 6.80
C TYR A 513 8.23 -20.06 7.85
N LEU A 514 9.04 -20.19 8.90
CA LEU A 514 8.77 -21.08 10.04
C LEU A 514 9.00 -20.31 11.35
N SER A 515 7.92 -20.14 12.13
CA SER A 515 7.96 -19.56 13.47
C SER A 515 7.33 -20.52 14.49
N MET A 516 8.15 -20.89 15.46
CA MET A 516 7.76 -21.71 16.62
C MET A 516 8.10 -20.99 17.93
N ALA A 517 8.33 -19.66 17.86
CA ALA A 517 8.78 -18.85 18.98
C ALA A 517 7.76 -18.78 20.12
N GLN A 518 8.24 -18.49 21.35
CA GLN A 518 7.35 -18.30 22.51
C GLN A 518 6.43 -19.49 22.77
N ASN A 519 7.04 -20.66 22.94
CA ASN A 519 6.39 -21.94 23.27
C ASN A 519 7.20 -22.69 24.34
N PHE A 520 6.95 -23.97 24.54
CA PHE A 520 7.66 -24.85 25.47
C PHE A 520 8.40 -25.99 24.74
N PHE A 521 8.85 -25.76 23.51
CA PHE A 521 9.65 -26.74 22.76
C PHE A 521 10.96 -27.04 23.52
N LYS A 522 11.36 -28.32 23.55
CA LYS A 522 12.54 -28.82 24.25
C LYS A 522 13.36 -29.72 23.34
N GLY A 523 14.50 -30.22 23.87
CA GLY A 523 15.42 -31.05 23.09
C GLY A 523 16.29 -30.24 22.14
N SER A 524 16.92 -30.88 21.19
CA SER A 524 17.84 -30.24 20.25
C SER A 524 17.14 -29.75 18.99
N ILE A 525 17.69 -28.72 18.36
CA ILE A 525 17.28 -28.30 17.01
C ILE A 525 17.63 -29.43 16.03
N PRO A 526 16.67 -30.00 15.29
CA PRO A 526 16.94 -31.09 14.36
C PRO A 526 17.91 -30.67 13.26
N ALA A 527 19.00 -31.44 13.09
CA ALA A 527 19.98 -31.16 12.03
C ALA A 527 19.37 -31.29 10.61
N SER A 528 18.28 -32.07 10.50
CA SER A 528 17.53 -32.29 9.24
C SER A 528 16.87 -31.01 8.69
N LEU A 529 16.61 -29.99 9.52
CA LEU A 529 16.06 -28.71 9.07
C LEU A 529 16.92 -28.04 7.97
N CYS A 530 18.20 -28.41 7.82
CA CYS A 530 19.03 -27.95 6.71
C CYS A 530 18.48 -28.30 5.32
N ARG A 531 17.56 -29.27 5.23
CA ARG A 531 16.90 -29.68 3.97
C ARG A 531 15.84 -28.67 3.50
N LEU A 532 15.39 -27.77 4.38
CA LEU A 532 14.46 -26.68 4.04
C LEU A 532 15.19 -25.59 3.22
N ARG A 533 15.60 -25.92 2.01
CA ARG A 533 16.45 -25.06 1.18
C ARG A 533 15.80 -23.72 0.78
N GLY A 534 14.46 -23.67 0.79
CA GLY A 534 13.66 -22.47 0.52
C GLY A 534 13.49 -21.53 1.70
N LEU A 535 13.92 -21.96 2.90
CA LEU A 535 13.62 -21.22 4.14
C LEU A 535 14.35 -19.87 4.18
N LYS A 536 13.57 -18.81 4.37
CA LYS A 536 14.00 -17.41 4.47
C LYS A 536 13.96 -16.90 5.91
N TRP A 537 12.98 -17.39 6.68
CA TRP A 537 12.69 -16.98 8.06
C TRP A 537 12.57 -18.17 8.98
N LEU A 538 13.40 -18.20 10.05
CA LEU A 538 13.33 -19.20 11.10
C LEU A 538 13.38 -18.53 12.47
N ASP A 539 12.28 -18.64 13.23
CA ASP A 539 12.20 -18.17 14.63
C ASP A 539 11.87 -19.31 15.59
N LEU A 540 12.84 -19.67 16.40
CA LEU A 540 12.72 -20.68 17.46
C LEU A 540 12.94 -20.07 18.86
N SER A 541 12.91 -18.75 18.98
CA SER A 541 13.23 -18.02 20.20
C SER A 541 12.22 -18.27 21.34
N ASN A 542 12.65 -17.99 22.56
CA ASN A 542 11.81 -18.10 23.76
C ASN A 542 11.18 -19.49 23.90
N ASN A 543 12.02 -20.51 23.92
CA ASN A 543 11.67 -21.92 24.13
C ASN A 543 12.60 -22.58 25.18
N ASN A 544 12.49 -23.89 25.36
CA ASN A 544 13.35 -24.69 26.23
C ASN A 544 14.31 -25.58 25.42
N LEU A 545 14.74 -25.13 24.23
CA LEU A 545 15.65 -25.88 23.37
C LEU A 545 17.06 -25.94 23.95
N SER A 546 17.71 -27.08 23.78
CA SER A 546 19.03 -27.37 24.35
C SER A 546 19.97 -27.98 23.32
N GLY A 547 21.21 -28.29 23.73
CA GLY A 547 22.21 -28.86 22.83
C GLY A 547 22.86 -27.82 21.91
N VAL A 548 23.51 -28.27 20.85
CA VAL A 548 24.31 -27.41 19.98
C VAL A 548 23.47 -26.91 18.79
N ILE A 549 23.79 -25.72 18.25
CA ILE A 549 23.26 -25.26 16.99
C ILE A 549 23.83 -26.13 15.86
N PRO A 550 22.96 -26.84 15.08
CA PRO A 550 23.46 -27.71 14.03
C PRO A 550 24.27 -26.97 12.97
N LYS A 551 25.52 -27.38 12.73
CA LYS A 551 26.38 -26.73 11.72
C LYS A 551 25.78 -26.76 10.32
N ASN A 552 24.97 -27.77 10.00
CA ASN A 552 24.33 -27.93 8.69
C ASN A 552 23.30 -26.82 8.38
N LEU A 553 22.81 -26.05 9.37
CA LEU A 553 21.90 -24.93 9.11
C LEU A 553 22.54 -23.85 8.23
N ILE A 554 23.87 -23.77 8.14
CA ILE A 554 24.56 -22.87 7.20
C ILE A 554 24.33 -23.25 5.73
N GLU A 555 23.87 -24.47 5.44
CA GLU A 555 23.57 -24.95 4.09
C GLU A 555 22.29 -24.33 3.53
N ILE A 556 21.44 -23.74 4.37
CA ILE A 556 20.22 -23.03 3.96
C ILE A 556 20.61 -21.66 3.36
N ARG A 557 20.93 -21.65 2.07
CA ARG A 557 21.46 -20.46 1.38
C ARG A 557 20.49 -19.27 1.33
N GLY A 558 19.18 -19.54 1.41
CA GLY A 558 18.12 -18.53 1.38
C GLY A 558 17.79 -17.88 2.71
N LEU A 559 18.37 -18.37 3.82
CA LEU A 559 18.01 -17.92 5.17
C LEU A 559 18.48 -16.48 5.42
N GLN A 560 17.52 -15.61 5.66
CA GLN A 560 17.74 -14.17 5.91
C GLN A 560 17.59 -13.81 7.39
N PHE A 561 16.63 -14.45 8.05
CA PHE A 561 16.34 -14.23 9.46
C PHE A 561 16.45 -15.53 10.24
N LEU A 562 17.28 -15.52 11.30
CA LEU A 562 17.43 -16.64 12.23
C LEU A 562 17.41 -16.13 13.66
N ASN A 563 16.39 -16.50 14.42
CA ASN A 563 16.24 -16.13 15.81
C ASN A 563 16.20 -17.38 16.70
N LEU A 564 17.22 -17.58 17.49
CA LEU A 564 17.39 -18.67 18.46
C LEU A 564 17.47 -18.15 19.90
N ALA A 565 17.21 -16.86 20.12
CA ALA A 565 17.35 -16.18 21.39
C ALA A 565 16.49 -16.81 22.51
N TYR A 566 16.95 -16.67 23.77
CA TYR A 566 16.21 -17.12 24.93
C TYR A 566 15.86 -18.62 24.90
N ASN A 567 16.89 -19.45 24.79
CA ASN A 567 16.86 -20.90 24.91
C ASN A 567 17.95 -21.39 25.85
N HIS A 568 18.26 -22.69 25.88
CA HIS A 568 19.31 -23.33 26.62
C HIS A 568 20.35 -23.96 25.67
N LEU A 569 20.64 -23.30 24.57
CA LEU A 569 21.59 -23.77 23.58
C LEU A 569 23.02 -23.59 24.09
N GLN A 570 23.93 -24.52 23.70
CA GLN A 570 25.29 -24.56 24.16
C GLN A 570 26.30 -24.79 23.03
N GLY A 571 27.58 -24.52 23.30
CA GLY A 571 28.67 -24.79 22.38
C GLY A 571 28.92 -23.67 21.36
N GLU A 572 29.69 -24.02 20.34
CA GLU A 572 30.15 -23.05 19.34
C GLU A 572 29.06 -22.66 18.34
N VAL A 573 28.86 -21.36 18.12
CA VAL A 573 27.92 -20.81 17.15
C VAL A 573 28.48 -20.92 15.73
N PRO A 574 27.80 -21.58 14.79
CA PRO A 574 28.20 -21.65 13.39
C PRO A 574 28.25 -20.26 12.71
N LEU A 575 29.15 -20.08 11.75
CA LEU A 575 29.29 -18.83 11.01
C LEU A 575 28.29 -18.77 9.86
N PHE A 576 27.21 -18.06 10.06
CA PHE A 576 26.18 -17.81 9.05
C PHE A 576 26.59 -16.60 8.18
N HIS A 577 26.86 -16.79 6.89
CA HIS A 577 27.32 -15.72 5.99
C HIS A 577 26.16 -14.96 5.33
N ASN A 578 25.03 -15.64 5.09
CA ASN A 578 23.90 -15.09 4.34
C ASN A 578 22.74 -14.59 5.23
N VAL A 579 22.82 -14.82 6.56
CA VAL A 579 21.77 -14.39 7.49
C VAL A 579 21.97 -12.92 7.83
N THR A 580 21.00 -12.09 7.45
CA THR A 580 21.03 -10.63 7.69
C THR A 580 20.67 -10.26 9.13
N GLN A 581 19.80 -11.06 9.76
CA GLN A 581 19.43 -10.88 11.17
C GLN A 581 19.62 -12.21 11.91
N PHE A 582 20.62 -12.27 12.74
CA PHE A 582 20.96 -13.45 13.56
C PHE A 582 20.90 -13.11 15.05
N LEU A 583 20.01 -13.76 15.79
CA LEU A 583 19.74 -13.50 17.19
C LEU A 583 19.94 -14.78 18.01
N VAL A 584 20.84 -14.74 18.99
CA VAL A 584 21.17 -15.87 19.90
C VAL A 584 21.27 -15.45 21.36
N VAL A 585 20.91 -14.21 21.68
CA VAL A 585 20.97 -13.66 23.05
C VAL A 585 20.14 -14.51 24.01
N GLY A 586 20.57 -14.62 25.27
CA GLY A 586 19.83 -15.40 26.30
C GLY A 586 20.14 -16.91 26.30
N ASN A 587 21.18 -17.37 25.54
CA ASN A 587 21.74 -18.71 25.62
C ASN A 587 23.12 -18.63 26.29
N ASN A 588 23.16 -18.83 27.59
CA ASN A 588 24.34 -18.55 28.42
C ASN A 588 25.56 -19.48 28.19
N GLU A 589 25.34 -20.61 27.52
CA GLU A 589 26.37 -21.64 27.27
C GLU A 589 26.87 -21.64 25.82
N LEU A 590 26.45 -20.66 25.01
CA LEU A 590 26.98 -20.44 23.65
C LEU A 590 28.30 -19.68 23.70
N CYS A 591 29.20 -20.01 22.77
CA CYS A 591 30.49 -19.35 22.60
C CYS A 591 30.82 -19.15 21.10
N GLY A 592 31.80 -18.28 20.79
CA GLY A 592 32.25 -18.05 19.42
C GLY A 592 31.25 -17.25 18.59
N GLY A 593 31.12 -17.53 17.30
CA GLY A 593 30.27 -16.80 16.38
C GLY A 593 30.89 -15.52 15.82
N LYS A 594 30.10 -14.72 15.14
CA LYS A 594 30.51 -13.41 14.62
C LYS A 594 30.64 -12.39 15.78
N PRO A 595 31.43 -11.32 15.62
CA PRO A 595 31.56 -10.28 16.67
C PRO A 595 30.22 -9.67 17.09
N GLU A 596 29.23 -9.61 16.17
CA GLU A 596 27.90 -9.06 16.44
C GLU A 596 27.08 -9.90 17.45
N THR A 597 27.44 -11.19 17.66
CA THR A 597 26.74 -12.05 18.63
C THR A 597 27.14 -11.77 20.07
N GLN A 598 28.24 -11.03 20.32
CA GLN A 598 28.78 -10.67 21.64
C GLN A 598 29.03 -11.87 22.56
N LEU A 599 29.28 -13.04 22.01
CA LEU A 599 29.56 -14.25 22.75
C LEU A 599 31.04 -14.31 23.09
N MET A 600 31.36 -14.94 24.25
CA MET A 600 32.75 -15.18 24.62
C MET A 600 33.43 -16.17 23.66
N PRO A 601 34.73 -16.02 23.38
CA PRO A 601 35.46 -17.02 22.61
C PRO A 601 35.35 -18.40 23.27
N CYS A 602 35.22 -19.46 22.45
CA CYS A 602 35.21 -20.83 22.98
C CYS A 602 36.56 -21.18 23.62
N LEU A 603 36.52 -21.59 24.86
CA LEU A 603 37.72 -22.07 25.53
C LEU A 603 38.16 -23.42 24.92
N PRO A 604 39.45 -23.62 24.61
CA PRO A 604 39.94 -24.92 24.15
C PRO A 604 39.67 -25.98 25.22
N PRO A 605 39.39 -27.25 24.86
CA PRO A 605 39.11 -28.29 25.81
C PRO A 605 40.32 -28.51 26.71
N GLY A 606 40.24 -27.99 27.95
CA GLY A 606 41.28 -28.11 28.96
C GLY A 606 41.38 -29.53 29.44
N ARG A 607 42.59 -30.10 29.43
CA ARG A 607 42.93 -31.35 30.12
C ARG A 607 42.51 -31.23 31.59
N GLY A 608 41.52 -32.00 31.99
CA GLY A 608 41.03 -32.03 33.36
C GLY A 608 42.17 -32.36 34.36
N LYS A 609 42.56 -31.38 35.19
CA LYS A 609 43.33 -31.67 36.42
C LYS A 609 42.29 -32.07 37.48
N THR A 610 42.36 -33.33 37.88
CA THR A 610 41.63 -33.85 39.05
C THR A 610 42.06 -33.10 40.30
N ILE A 611 41.15 -32.29 40.86
CA ILE A 611 41.40 -31.60 42.13
C ILE A 611 41.34 -32.65 43.27
N SER A 612 42.38 -32.72 44.08
CA SER A 612 42.52 -33.66 45.24
C SER A 612 41.35 -33.42 46.25
N LYS A 613 40.75 -34.51 46.77
CA LYS A 613 39.67 -34.48 47.73
C LYS A 613 39.92 -33.60 48.98
N ASN A 614 41.14 -33.35 49.36
CA ASN A 614 41.49 -32.53 50.52
C ASN A 614 41.34 -31.01 50.31
N VAL A 615 41.37 -30.55 49.04
CA VAL A 615 41.13 -29.14 48.71
C VAL A 615 39.62 -28.82 48.70
N VAL A 616 38.80 -29.79 48.40
CA VAL A 616 37.34 -29.63 48.41
C VAL A 616 36.82 -29.47 49.83
N ILE A 617 37.36 -30.22 50.82
CA ILE A 617 36.97 -30.12 52.23
C ILE A 617 37.34 -28.77 52.84
N ALA A 618 38.47 -28.21 52.45
CA ALA A 618 38.90 -26.90 52.97
C ALA A 618 38.08 -25.73 52.40
N ILE A 619 37.60 -25.84 51.15
CA ILE A 619 36.72 -24.82 50.54
C ILE A 619 35.31 -24.90 51.12
N THR A 620 34.77 -26.08 51.44
CA THR A 620 33.42 -26.20 52.02
C THR A 620 33.34 -25.66 53.44
N LEU A 621 34.35 -25.75 54.22
CA LEU A 621 34.36 -25.21 55.60
C LEU A 621 34.55 -23.68 55.64
N SER A 622 35.25 -23.10 54.69
CA SER A 622 35.39 -21.63 54.59
C SER A 622 34.14 -20.95 53.99
N VAL A 623 33.44 -21.60 53.10
CA VAL A 623 32.20 -21.08 52.49
C VAL A 623 31.01 -21.05 53.43
N THR A 624 30.89 -22.06 54.34
CA THR A 624 29.81 -22.07 55.31
C THR A 624 29.97 -21.02 56.42
N ALA A 625 31.19 -20.64 56.79
CA ALA A 625 31.45 -19.56 57.75
C ALA A 625 31.22 -18.18 57.13
N SER A 626 31.46 -18.00 55.84
CA SER A 626 31.21 -16.76 55.11
C SER A 626 29.74 -16.51 54.80
N LEU A 627 28.98 -17.58 54.54
CA LEU A 627 27.53 -17.50 54.24
C LEU A 627 26.71 -17.09 55.45
N SER A 628 27.07 -17.46 56.66
CA SER A 628 26.39 -17.06 57.86
C SER A 628 26.56 -15.57 58.20
N LEU A 629 27.73 -15.00 57.99
CA LEU A 629 28.00 -13.56 58.14
C LEU A 629 27.33 -12.72 57.01
N PHE A 630 27.29 -13.27 55.79
CA PHE A 630 26.62 -12.59 54.65
C PHE A 630 25.10 -12.60 54.79
N GLY A 631 24.52 -13.61 55.39
CA GLY A 631 23.07 -13.70 55.64
C GLY A 631 22.54 -12.58 56.55
N ILE A 632 23.29 -12.27 57.61
CA ILE A 632 22.93 -11.18 58.56
C ILE A 632 23.10 -9.80 57.93
N PHE A 633 24.14 -9.61 57.12
CA PHE A 633 24.37 -8.36 56.36
C PHE A 633 23.35 -8.18 55.23
N PHE A 634 22.93 -9.27 54.60
CA PHE A 634 21.95 -9.21 53.49
C PHE A 634 20.52 -8.90 54.01
N ILE A 635 20.15 -9.40 55.17
CA ILE A 635 18.85 -9.05 55.81
C ILE A 635 18.82 -7.57 56.21
N PHE A 636 19.93 -7.00 56.63
CA PHE A 636 20.07 -5.56 56.94
C PHE A 636 19.95 -4.70 55.69
N LEU A 637 20.53 -5.10 54.53
CA LEU A 637 20.48 -4.41 53.28
C LEU A 637 19.09 -4.55 52.59
N CYS A 638 18.42 -5.69 52.74
CA CYS A 638 17.08 -5.89 52.17
C CYS A 638 16.00 -5.05 52.84
N ARG A 639 16.19 -4.68 54.12
CA ARG A 639 15.26 -3.76 54.79
C ARG A 639 15.41 -2.29 54.41
N HIS A 640 16.56 -1.91 53.83
CA HIS A 640 16.83 -0.54 53.43
C HIS A 640 16.62 -0.27 51.94
N ARG A 641 16.37 -1.32 51.10
CA ARG A 641 16.25 -1.20 49.63
C ARG A 641 14.83 -1.45 49.10
N LYS A 642 13.80 -1.43 49.92
CA LYS A 642 12.39 -1.60 49.49
C LYS A 642 11.73 -0.30 49.00
N TYR A 643 12.51 0.69 48.63
CA TYR A 643 12.03 1.92 48.01
C TYR A 643 13.03 2.32 46.92
N LYS A 644 12.76 1.96 45.67
CA LYS A 644 13.36 2.36 44.36
C LYS A 644 13.92 1.19 43.53
N LYS A 645 13.09 0.32 43.04
CA LYS A 645 13.54 -0.60 41.99
C LYS A 645 12.37 -1.20 41.17
N ASP A 646 11.54 -0.35 40.55
CA ASP A 646 10.53 -0.87 39.60
C ASP A 646 10.54 -0.19 38.20
N ASP A 647 11.48 0.72 37.91
CA ASP A 647 11.42 1.46 36.63
C ASP A 647 12.66 1.33 35.71
N MET A 648 13.67 0.52 36.06
CA MET A 648 14.92 0.49 35.28
C MET A 648 15.24 -0.79 34.51
N ASN A 649 14.50 -1.88 34.69
CA ASN A 649 14.83 -3.15 34.01
C ASN A 649 14.16 -3.38 32.67
N ALA A 650 13.24 -2.54 32.25
CA ALA A 650 12.56 -2.65 30.95
C ALA A 650 13.32 -2.01 29.77
N ILE A 651 14.45 -1.33 30.06
CA ILE A 651 15.12 -0.48 29.05
C ILE A 651 16.31 -1.16 28.34
N ASN A 652 16.78 -2.33 28.80
CA ASN A 652 18.14 -2.81 28.51
C ASN A 652 18.30 -3.96 27.50
N GLU A 653 17.29 -4.39 26.75
CA GLU A 653 17.40 -5.70 26.06
C GLU A 653 17.54 -5.73 24.53
N ARG A 654 17.66 -4.59 23.84
CA ARG A 654 17.73 -4.63 22.35
C ARG A 654 18.82 -3.81 21.66
N TYR A 655 19.67 -3.10 22.39
CA TYR A 655 20.73 -2.29 21.79
C TYR A 655 22.11 -2.70 22.34
N GLN A 656 23.12 -2.65 21.48
CA GLN A 656 24.52 -2.73 21.89
C GLN A 656 24.75 -1.70 22.99
N ARG A 657 25.19 -2.12 24.17
CA ARG A 657 25.49 -1.19 25.27
C ARG A 657 26.81 -0.50 24.96
N VAL A 658 26.72 0.77 24.61
CA VAL A 658 27.89 1.63 24.42
C VAL A 658 28.13 2.40 25.72
N THR A 659 29.36 2.46 26.14
CA THR A 659 29.80 3.16 27.34
C THR A 659 30.12 4.62 27.04
N TYR A 660 30.18 5.47 28.09
CA TYR A 660 30.69 6.84 27.97
C TYR A 660 32.07 6.90 27.36
N ALA A 661 32.98 6.00 27.80
CA ALA A 661 34.37 5.99 27.32
C ALA A 661 34.48 5.71 25.81
N GLU A 662 33.64 4.81 25.27
CA GLU A 662 33.61 4.52 23.84
C GLU A 662 33.06 5.73 23.05
N LEU A 663 32.02 6.37 23.52
CA LEU A 663 31.48 7.57 22.87
C LEU A 663 32.44 8.75 22.97
N PHE A 664 33.14 8.91 24.14
CA PHE A 664 34.16 9.91 24.31
C PHE A 664 35.33 9.73 23.33
N LYS A 665 35.76 8.48 23.11
CA LYS A 665 36.80 8.14 22.11
C LYS A 665 36.27 8.38 20.68
N ALA A 666 35.07 7.91 20.36
CA ALA A 666 34.47 8.01 19.03
C ALA A 666 34.30 9.48 18.57
N THR A 667 33.96 10.37 19.50
CA THR A 667 33.75 11.81 19.23
C THR A 667 34.97 12.68 19.51
N GLN A 668 36.13 12.07 19.76
CA GLN A 668 37.37 12.76 20.13
C GLN A 668 37.21 13.69 21.34
N GLY A 669 36.46 13.26 22.35
CA GLY A 669 36.26 14.00 23.60
C GLY A 669 35.13 15.03 23.51
N PHE A 670 34.18 14.86 22.64
CA PHE A 670 33.11 15.83 22.38
C PHE A 670 33.63 17.24 22.07
N THR A 671 34.66 17.32 21.22
CA THR A 671 35.29 18.57 20.83
C THR A 671 34.34 19.44 19.97
N GLU A 672 34.52 20.76 20.03
CA GLU A 672 33.72 21.72 19.19
C GLU A 672 33.90 21.46 17.68
N SER A 673 35.06 20.96 17.27
CA SER A 673 35.35 20.57 15.88
C SER A 673 34.43 19.46 15.35
N ASN A 674 33.89 18.62 16.24
CA ASN A 674 33.01 17.51 15.92
C ASN A 674 31.54 17.84 16.22
N LEU A 675 31.24 19.07 16.67
CA LEU A 675 29.88 19.52 16.92
C LEU A 675 29.18 19.79 15.57
N ILE A 676 28.16 18.98 15.24
CA ILE A 676 27.41 19.05 13.98
C ILE A 676 26.01 19.66 14.15
N GLY A 677 25.55 19.83 15.40
CA GLY A 677 24.26 20.47 15.66
C GLY A 677 24.03 20.72 17.15
N THR A 678 23.29 21.79 17.46
CA THR A 678 22.85 22.13 18.82
C THR A 678 21.34 22.16 18.87
N GLY A 679 20.74 21.49 19.85
CA GLY A 679 19.29 21.39 20.00
C GLY A 679 18.77 21.81 21.37
N ASN A 680 17.46 21.86 21.50
CA ASN A 680 16.81 22.30 22.75
C ASN A 680 17.18 21.39 23.93
N PHE A 681 17.39 20.09 23.72
CA PHE A 681 17.67 19.11 24.78
C PHE A 681 19.08 18.56 24.77
N GLY A 682 19.98 19.00 23.88
CA GLY A 682 21.34 18.50 23.80
C GLY A 682 22.06 18.84 22.50
N ASP A 683 23.35 18.47 22.46
CA ASP A 683 24.25 18.74 21.37
C ASP A 683 24.56 17.44 20.60
N VAL A 684 24.74 17.54 19.28
CA VAL A 684 24.99 16.40 18.40
C VAL A 684 26.43 16.47 17.88
N TYR A 685 27.18 15.39 18.09
CA TYR A 685 28.58 15.30 17.69
C TYR A 685 28.76 14.23 16.61
N LEU A 686 29.63 14.50 15.64
CA LEU A 686 30.15 13.52 14.72
C LEU A 686 31.08 12.57 15.47
N GLY A 687 30.92 11.26 15.24
CA GLY A 687 31.77 10.25 15.80
C GLY A 687 32.18 9.21 14.77
N ILE A 688 33.21 8.44 15.08
CA ILE A 688 33.68 7.31 14.27
C ILE A 688 33.81 6.10 15.21
N PHE A 689 33.06 5.03 14.95
CA PHE A 689 33.30 3.76 15.59
C PHE A 689 34.49 3.04 14.96
N ASP A 690 35.46 2.61 15.79
CA ASP A 690 36.58 1.77 15.35
C ASP A 690 36.08 0.32 15.17
N GLY A 691 35.44 0.02 14.04
CA GLY A 691 35.12 -1.32 13.56
C GLY A 691 35.91 -1.66 12.30
N ASN A 692 35.70 -2.82 11.69
CA ASN A 692 36.39 -3.25 10.45
C ASN A 692 36.12 -2.34 9.24
N GLU A 693 35.05 -1.55 9.30
CA GLU A 693 34.77 -0.40 8.41
C GLU A 693 34.53 0.81 9.32
N ARG A 694 35.16 1.94 9.00
CA ARG A 694 34.96 3.20 9.73
C ARG A 694 33.56 3.72 9.50
N GLU A 695 32.60 3.36 10.37
CA GLU A 695 31.24 3.88 10.32
C GLU A 695 31.17 5.26 10.96
N LEU A 696 30.67 6.24 10.17
CA LEU A 696 30.35 7.57 10.68
C LEU A 696 29.03 7.53 11.45
N ILE A 697 29.02 8.06 12.68
CA ILE A 697 27.86 8.10 13.55
C ILE A 697 27.56 9.52 14.01
N ALA A 698 26.31 9.78 14.35
CA ALA A 698 25.86 11.01 15.02
C ALA A 698 25.52 10.69 16.48
N VAL A 699 26.16 11.37 17.42
CA VAL A 699 25.99 11.17 18.87
C VAL A 699 25.28 12.37 19.48
N LYS A 700 23.99 12.23 19.80
CA LYS A 700 23.17 13.26 20.47
C LYS A 700 23.35 13.14 21.98
N VAL A 701 24.10 14.05 22.57
CA VAL A 701 24.38 14.13 24.02
C VAL A 701 23.34 15.03 24.67
N LEU A 702 22.60 14.49 25.65
CA LEU A 702 21.53 15.26 26.30
C LEU A 702 22.05 16.17 27.41
N ASN A 703 21.58 17.41 27.42
CA ASN A 703 21.83 18.35 28.49
C ASN A 703 20.83 18.12 29.65
N LEU A 704 21.26 17.31 30.62
CA LEU A 704 20.44 16.91 31.76
C LEU A 704 20.11 18.01 32.75
N SER A 705 20.76 19.20 32.65
CA SER A 705 20.40 20.40 33.43
C SER A 705 19.11 21.04 32.96
N LYS A 706 18.69 20.80 31.71
CA LYS A 706 17.43 21.34 31.18
C LYS A 706 16.22 20.54 31.66
N HIS A 707 15.21 21.25 32.13
CA HIS A 707 13.97 20.64 32.59
C HIS A 707 13.31 19.85 31.45
N GLY A 708 13.05 18.56 31.66
CA GLY A 708 12.41 17.68 30.66
C GLY A 708 13.36 16.82 29.82
N ALA A 709 14.68 17.06 29.83
CA ALA A 709 15.66 16.29 29.03
C ALA A 709 15.62 14.77 29.31
N THR A 710 15.52 14.37 30.57
CA THR A 710 15.40 12.94 30.93
C THR A 710 14.08 12.33 30.45
N LYS A 711 12.99 13.10 30.41
CA LYS A 711 11.70 12.66 29.90
C LYS A 711 11.75 12.50 28.37
N SER A 712 12.36 13.47 27.68
CA SER A 712 12.63 13.42 26.24
C SER A 712 13.44 12.18 25.85
N PHE A 713 14.55 11.91 26.54
CA PHE A 713 15.37 10.71 26.33
C PHE A 713 14.56 9.41 26.46
N LYS A 714 13.76 9.28 27.54
CA LYS A 714 12.93 8.08 27.75
C LYS A 714 11.87 7.93 26.64
N THR A 715 11.27 9.02 26.22
CA THR A 715 10.27 9.04 25.15
C THR A 715 10.89 8.63 23.82
N GLU A 716 12.03 9.24 23.45
CA GLU A 716 12.74 8.97 22.21
C GLU A 716 13.21 7.51 22.16
N CYS A 717 13.80 6.98 23.24
CA CYS A 717 14.14 5.56 23.35
C CYS A 717 12.91 4.63 23.22
N LYS A 718 11.76 5.00 23.82
CA LYS A 718 10.55 4.16 23.80
C LYS A 718 9.93 4.11 22.40
N VAL A 719 9.93 5.22 21.68
CA VAL A 719 9.41 5.33 20.32
C VAL A 719 10.35 4.62 19.34
N LEU A 720 11.61 5.00 19.30
CA LEU A 720 12.61 4.49 18.34
C LEU A 720 12.86 2.97 18.45
N ARG A 721 12.53 2.36 19.59
CA ARG A 721 12.57 0.89 19.75
C ARG A 721 11.51 0.15 18.92
N ARG A 722 10.39 0.82 18.59
CA ARG A 722 9.20 0.19 18.01
C ARG A 722 9.04 0.49 16.53
N ILE A 723 9.78 1.48 16.01
CA ILE A 723 9.63 1.95 14.64
C ILE A 723 10.83 1.55 13.80
N ARG A 724 10.56 1.11 12.55
CA ARG A 724 11.56 0.90 11.51
C ARG A 724 10.95 1.19 10.16
N HIS A 725 11.41 2.25 9.53
CA HIS A 725 10.98 2.64 8.19
C HIS A 725 12.14 3.31 7.47
N ARG A 726 12.24 3.15 6.16
CA ARG A 726 13.33 3.71 5.34
C ARG A 726 13.46 5.23 5.44
N ASN A 727 12.37 5.94 5.70
CA ASN A 727 12.33 7.41 5.83
C ASN A 727 12.26 7.87 7.31
N LEU A 728 12.70 7.04 8.25
CA LEU A 728 12.87 7.39 9.67
C LEU A 728 14.32 7.23 10.08
N LEU A 729 14.84 8.18 10.85
CA LEU A 729 16.22 8.11 11.35
C LEU A 729 16.40 6.88 12.23
N ARG A 730 17.35 6.03 11.87
CA ARG A 730 17.63 4.81 12.56
C ARG A 730 18.50 5.06 13.79
N ILE A 731 18.04 4.57 14.95
CA ILE A 731 18.86 4.53 16.14
C ILE A 731 19.77 3.29 16.12
N ILE A 732 21.07 3.49 16.30
CA ILE A 732 22.06 2.42 16.45
C ILE A 732 22.06 1.92 17.88
N THR A 733 22.21 2.82 18.87
CA THR A 733 22.25 2.48 20.29
C THR A 733 21.94 3.68 21.17
N SER A 734 21.86 3.44 22.49
CA SER A 734 21.73 4.49 23.50
C SER A 734 22.69 4.25 24.67
N CYS A 735 23.26 5.31 25.20
CA CYS A 735 24.12 5.29 26.38
C CYS A 735 23.41 5.93 27.57
N SER A 736 23.43 5.24 28.72
CA SER A 736 23.03 5.80 30.01
C SER A 736 24.02 5.31 31.06
N SER A 737 25.00 6.16 31.39
CA SER A 737 26.12 5.85 32.26
C SER A 737 26.54 7.07 33.07
N LEU A 738 27.66 7.01 33.76
CA LEU A 738 28.29 8.17 34.39
C LEU A 738 29.43 8.68 33.49
N ASP A 739 29.63 10.01 33.47
CA ASP A 739 30.77 10.64 32.80
C ASP A 739 32.05 10.44 33.62
N HIS A 740 33.19 10.95 33.13
CA HIS A 740 34.50 10.86 33.83
C HIS A 740 34.54 11.67 35.14
N LYS A 741 33.54 12.53 35.39
CA LYS A 741 33.42 13.31 36.66
C LYS A 741 32.40 12.70 37.61
N GLY A 742 31.76 11.60 37.23
CA GLY A 742 30.72 10.92 38.04
C GLY A 742 29.33 11.50 37.90
N ASN A 743 29.06 12.37 36.92
CA ASN A 743 27.73 12.90 36.68
C ASN A 743 26.94 11.97 35.73
N ASP A 744 25.62 11.97 35.83
CA ASP A 744 24.74 11.26 34.92
C ASP A 744 25.01 11.70 33.47
N PHE A 745 25.21 10.74 32.57
CA PHE A 745 25.44 10.93 31.15
C PHE A 745 24.41 10.13 30.34
N LYS A 746 23.75 10.80 29.37
CA LYS A 746 22.79 10.17 28.47
C LYS A 746 23.04 10.62 27.05
N ALA A 747 23.16 9.64 26.15
CA ALA A 747 23.34 9.91 24.72
C ALA A 747 22.55 8.93 23.86
N LEU A 748 22.17 9.36 22.67
CA LEU A 748 21.59 8.55 21.61
C LEU A 748 22.56 8.54 20.44
N VAL A 749 22.71 7.37 19.80
CA VAL A 749 23.62 7.18 18.68
C VAL A 749 22.81 6.80 17.45
N PHE A 750 23.00 7.55 16.37
CA PHE A 750 22.28 7.40 15.11
C PHE A 750 23.23 7.22 13.94
N ASP A 751 22.70 6.74 12.79
CA ASP A 751 23.40 6.81 11.52
C ASP A 751 23.68 8.29 11.18
N PHE A 752 24.89 8.56 10.65
CA PHE A 752 25.27 9.92 10.28
C PHE A 752 24.62 10.31 8.93
N MET A 753 23.92 11.43 8.90
CA MET A 753 23.29 11.97 7.69
C MET A 753 24.19 13.01 7.05
N SER A 754 24.86 12.62 5.98
CA SER A 754 25.96 13.39 5.38
C SER A 754 25.54 14.73 4.77
N ASN A 755 24.28 14.87 4.37
CA ASN A 755 23.73 16.11 3.80
C ASN A 755 23.03 17.00 4.85
N GLY A 756 23.08 16.62 6.15
CA GLY A 756 22.55 17.42 7.25
C GLY A 756 21.03 17.57 7.25
N SER A 757 20.52 18.67 7.82
CA SER A 757 19.07 18.92 7.90
C SER A 757 18.53 19.66 6.68
N LEU A 758 17.25 19.49 6.39
CA LEU A 758 16.54 20.24 5.35
C LEU A 758 16.58 21.77 5.61
N ASP A 759 16.60 22.17 6.88
CA ASP A 759 16.75 23.59 7.28
C ASP A 759 18.03 24.20 6.71
N ASN A 760 19.15 23.46 6.72
CA ASN A 760 20.42 23.91 6.17
C ASN A 760 20.40 24.08 4.63
N TRP A 761 19.48 23.41 3.94
CA TRP A 761 19.32 23.52 2.49
C TRP A 761 18.35 24.62 2.07
N LEU A 762 17.42 24.98 2.96
CA LEU A 762 16.45 26.06 2.70
C LEU A 762 17.01 27.43 3.11
N TYR A 763 17.81 27.48 4.21
CA TYR A 763 18.27 28.74 4.82
C TYR A 763 19.79 28.73 4.98
N PHE A 764 20.45 29.67 4.33
CA PHE A 764 21.91 29.84 4.38
C PHE A 764 22.28 31.02 5.25
N ASN A 765 23.34 30.89 6.04
CA ASN A 765 23.96 32.03 6.70
C ASN A 765 24.73 32.92 5.71
N ASP A 766 24.60 34.24 5.82
CA ASP A 766 25.12 35.27 4.90
C ASP A 766 26.67 35.33 4.71
N GLY A 767 27.41 34.33 5.14
CA GLY A 767 28.88 34.29 5.11
C GLY A 767 29.52 33.37 4.07
N GLU A 768 28.80 32.50 3.35
CA GLU A 768 29.39 31.59 2.36
C GLU A 768 29.28 32.11 0.94
N GLN A 769 30.41 32.01 0.18
CA GLN A 769 30.54 32.52 -1.19
C GLN A 769 29.50 31.86 -2.14
N ARG A 770 28.82 32.69 -2.90
CA ARG A 770 27.71 32.35 -3.84
C ARG A 770 28.04 31.30 -4.92
N GLU A 771 29.28 30.93 -5.13
CA GLU A 771 29.73 30.14 -6.30
C GLU A 771 29.70 28.62 -6.13
N THR A 772 29.34 28.07 -4.92
CA THR A 772 29.32 26.62 -4.66
C THR A 772 27.94 26.10 -4.19
N ARG A 773 26.86 26.83 -4.42
CA ARG A 773 25.51 26.45 -3.93
C ARG A 773 24.95 25.22 -4.64
N LYS A 774 24.79 24.14 -3.92
CA LYS A 774 23.92 23.01 -4.30
C LYS A 774 22.45 23.42 -4.05
N VAL A 775 21.68 23.61 -5.12
CA VAL A 775 20.26 24.01 -5.03
C VAL A 775 19.35 22.79 -5.04
N LEU A 776 18.36 22.75 -4.14
CA LEU A 776 17.29 21.76 -4.19
C LEU A 776 16.35 22.08 -5.36
N THR A 777 16.39 21.27 -6.40
CA THR A 777 15.47 21.36 -7.55
C THR A 777 14.02 21.03 -7.14
N LEU A 778 13.03 21.41 -7.95
CA LEU A 778 11.63 21.08 -7.70
C LEU A 778 11.40 19.57 -7.57
N ALA A 779 12.06 18.77 -8.45
CA ALA A 779 12.00 17.31 -8.36
C ALA A 779 12.44 16.79 -6.98
N LYS A 780 13.56 17.34 -6.46
CA LYS A 780 14.11 16.91 -5.17
C LYS A 780 13.23 17.37 -4.01
N ARG A 781 12.63 18.56 -4.09
CA ARG A 781 11.66 19.03 -3.06
C ARG A 781 10.40 18.18 -3.03
N LEU A 782 9.93 17.70 -4.21
CA LEU A 782 8.83 16.73 -4.30
C LEU A 782 9.21 15.37 -3.68
N GLU A 783 10.42 14.86 -3.96
CA GLU A 783 10.91 13.60 -3.37
C GLU A 783 10.97 13.69 -1.85
N ILE A 784 11.55 14.75 -1.32
CA ILE A 784 11.64 15.01 0.13
C ILE A 784 10.23 15.06 0.74
N ALA A 785 9.28 15.76 0.11
CA ALA A 785 7.91 15.82 0.59
C ALA A 785 7.25 14.42 0.59
N ILE A 786 7.44 13.61 -0.45
CA ILE A 786 6.93 12.24 -0.52
C ILE A 786 7.55 11.35 0.58
N ASP A 787 8.85 11.44 0.80
CA ASP A 787 9.57 10.66 1.81
C ASP A 787 9.07 10.95 3.22
N VAL A 788 8.91 12.25 3.55
CA VAL A 788 8.35 12.68 4.85
C VAL A 788 6.90 12.21 5.00
N GLY A 789 6.10 12.31 3.94
CA GLY A 789 4.73 11.78 3.92
C GLY A 789 4.71 10.28 4.22
N CYS A 790 5.57 9.48 3.57
CA CYS A 790 5.67 8.04 3.81
C CYS A 790 6.09 7.71 5.25
N ALA A 791 6.96 8.51 5.86
CA ALA A 791 7.33 8.37 7.26
C ALA A 791 6.12 8.59 8.19
N LEU A 792 5.32 9.64 7.93
CA LEU A 792 4.12 9.94 8.71
C LEU A 792 3.03 8.88 8.52
N ASP A 793 2.80 8.41 7.29
CA ASP A 793 1.85 7.32 7.04
C ASP A 793 2.22 6.06 7.83
N TYR A 794 3.50 5.72 7.87
CA TYR A 794 3.99 4.59 8.68
C TYR A 794 3.72 4.82 10.17
N LEU A 795 4.01 6.00 10.71
CA LEU A 795 3.81 6.33 12.13
C LEU A 795 2.33 6.32 12.54
N HIS A 796 1.47 6.85 11.68
CA HIS A 796 0.05 7.02 11.98
C HIS A 796 -0.78 5.77 11.73
N ASN A 797 -0.47 5.02 10.65
CA ASN A 797 -1.34 3.97 10.14
C ASN A 797 -0.75 2.56 10.17
N CYS A 798 0.60 2.42 10.17
CA CYS A 798 1.24 1.11 10.10
C CYS A 798 1.78 0.62 11.47
N CYS A 799 1.87 1.49 12.48
CA CYS A 799 2.30 1.10 13.82
C CYS A 799 1.14 0.48 14.61
N GLU A 800 1.40 -0.56 15.43
CA GLU A 800 0.39 -1.18 16.34
C GLU A 800 -0.37 -0.14 17.20
N THR A 801 0.33 0.89 17.62
CA THR A 801 -0.24 2.04 18.31
C THR A 801 0.19 3.25 17.50
N PRO A 802 -0.74 4.05 16.95
CA PRO A 802 -0.40 5.26 16.21
C PRO A 802 0.54 6.16 17.01
N ILE A 803 1.58 6.65 16.36
CA ILE A 803 2.59 7.52 16.95
C ILE A 803 2.48 8.90 16.30
N VAL A 804 2.26 9.91 17.11
CA VAL A 804 2.22 11.31 16.69
C VAL A 804 3.56 11.95 17.00
N HIS A 805 4.21 12.56 16.01
CA HIS A 805 5.56 13.12 16.11
C HIS A 805 5.59 14.38 16.99
N CYS A 806 4.63 15.26 16.82
CA CYS A 806 4.41 16.51 17.54
C CYS A 806 5.45 17.63 17.32
N ASP A 807 6.51 17.44 16.54
CA ASP A 807 7.52 18.47 16.25
C ASP A 807 8.10 18.34 14.84
N LEU A 808 7.25 18.14 13.84
CA LEU A 808 7.69 18.07 12.44
C LEU A 808 8.02 19.48 11.93
N LYS A 809 9.26 19.64 11.40
CA LYS A 809 9.80 20.87 10.82
C LYS A 809 11.09 20.57 10.04
N PRO A 810 11.60 21.48 9.18
CA PRO A 810 12.79 21.22 8.37
C PRO A 810 14.05 20.83 9.15
N SER A 811 14.28 21.39 10.34
CA SER A 811 15.45 21.01 11.14
C SER A 811 15.40 19.58 11.71
N ASN A 812 14.23 18.94 11.71
CA ASN A 812 14.02 17.56 12.15
C ASN A 812 13.87 16.58 10.97
N ILE A 813 14.12 17.03 9.73
CA ILE A 813 14.18 16.25 8.51
C ILE A 813 15.64 16.22 8.06
N LEU A 814 16.28 15.07 8.11
CA LEU A 814 17.69 14.88 7.76
C LEU A 814 17.81 14.21 6.39
N LEU A 815 18.88 14.52 5.67
CA LEU A 815 19.14 14.01 4.32
C LEU A 815 20.39 13.13 4.34
N ASP A 816 20.29 11.90 3.82
CA ASP A 816 21.40 10.98 3.68
C ASP A 816 22.27 11.30 2.44
N GLU A 817 23.26 10.44 2.13
CA GLU A 817 24.16 10.63 1.00
C GLU A 817 23.45 10.65 -0.37
N ASP A 818 22.33 9.96 -0.50
CA ASP A 818 21.47 9.90 -1.70
C ASP A 818 20.38 10.99 -1.73
N MET A 819 20.40 11.91 -0.76
CA MET A 819 19.39 12.97 -0.58
C MET A 819 18.00 12.41 -0.26
N VAL A 820 17.88 11.22 0.31
CA VAL A 820 16.62 10.66 0.82
C VAL A 820 16.33 11.29 2.18
N ALA A 821 15.07 11.66 2.41
CA ALA A 821 14.68 12.32 3.66
C ALA A 821 14.33 11.31 4.76
N HIS A 822 14.85 11.60 5.97
CA HIS A 822 14.62 10.83 7.19
C HIS A 822 14.08 11.73 8.29
N VAL A 823 12.89 11.42 8.82
CA VAL A 823 12.31 12.15 9.97
C VAL A 823 13.04 11.74 11.26
N SER A 824 13.41 12.73 12.06
CA SER A 824 14.22 12.60 13.27
C SER A 824 13.61 13.32 14.47
N ASP A 825 14.23 13.21 15.64
CA ASP A 825 13.88 13.88 16.92
C ASP A 825 12.49 13.54 17.47
N PHE A 826 12.34 12.34 17.97
CA PHE A 826 11.11 11.82 18.62
C PHE A 826 10.97 12.22 20.10
N GLY A 827 11.67 13.26 20.55
CA GLY A 827 11.69 13.67 21.96
C GLY A 827 10.34 14.15 22.50
N LEU A 828 9.46 14.63 21.61
CA LEU A 828 8.10 15.08 21.94
C LEU A 828 7.01 14.10 21.47
N ALA A 829 7.38 13.02 20.79
CA ALA A 829 6.44 12.07 20.20
C ALA A 829 5.51 11.40 21.23
N LYS A 830 4.29 11.10 20.82
CA LYS A 830 3.29 10.43 21.67
C LYS A 830 2.70 9.21 20.98
N MET A 831 2.53 8.14 21.77
CA MET A 831 1.74 6.99 21.39
C MET A 831 0.27 7.29 21.65
N PHE A 832 -0.55 7.20 20.63
CA PHE A 832 -1.97 7.46 20.70
C PHE A 832 -2.69 6.20 21.19
N GLN A 833 -3.05 6.15 22.49
CA GLN A 833 -3.96 5.13 23.01
C GLN A 833 -5.38 5.63 22.80
N LEU A 834 -6.17 4.90 22.04
CA LEU A 834 -7.63 5.05 22.04
C LEU A 834 -8.10 4.86 23.48
N VAL A 835 -8.58 5.93 24.10
CA VAL A 835 -9.09 5.92 25.47
C VAL A 835 -10.35 5.08 25.48
N THR A 836 -10.25 3.83 25.96
CA THR A 836 -11.39 3.19 26.59
C THR A 836 -11.53 3.82 27.99
N GLU A 837 -12.66 4.45 28.21
CA GLU A 837 -13.04 5.03 29.50
C GLU A 837 -12.83 4.02 30.63
N ASN A 838 -11.93 4.31 31.56
CA ASN A 838 -12.03 3.86 32.92
C ASN A 838 -11.48 4.92 33.87
N LEU A 839 -12.37 5.39 34.69
CA LEU A 839 -12.21 6.33 35.81
C LEU A 839 -11.11 5.88 36.76
N GLY A 840 -10.18 6.76 37.07
CA GLY A 840 -9.39 6.67 38.28
C GLY A 840 -7.90 6.84 38.11
N GLY A 841 -7.38 8.05 38.21
CA GLY A 841 -5.96 8.33 38.33
C GLY A 841 -5.56 9.66 37.73
N GLY A 842 -5.71 10.75 38.51
CA GLY A 842 -5.36 12.11 38.10
C GLY A 842 -3.88 12.25 37.78
N GLU A 843 -3.54 12.36 36.49
CA GLU A 843 -2.39 13.10 36.03
C GLU A 843 -2.90 14.42 35.45
N SER A 844 -2.52 15.53 36.09
CA SER A 844 -2.89 16.86 35.70
C SER A 844 -2.55 17.10 34.23
N LEU A 845 -3.55 17.46 33.45
CA LEU A 845 -3.43 18.12 32.15
C LEU A 845 -2.60 19.40 32.31
N SER A 846 -1.28 19.32 32.21
CA SER A 846 -0.46 20.52 32.07
C SER A 846 -0.67 21.00 30.63
N THR A 847 -1.40 22.11 30.52
CA THR A 847 -1.68 22.90 29.30
C THR A 847 -0.41 23.60 28.79
N SER A 848 0.67 22.89 28.50
CA SER A 848 1.78 23.48 27.75
C SER A 848 1.63 23.08 26.30
N ILE A 849 1.47 24.06 25.42
CA ILE A 849 1.54 23.91 23.97
C ILE A 849 2.84 23.16 23.62
N LYS A 850 2.76 22.04 22.93
CA LYS A 850 3.92 21.22 22.54
C LYS A 850 4.13 21.29 21.04
N GLY A 851 5.34 21.60 20.63
CA GLY A 851 5.79 21.74 19.25
C GLY A 851 6.45 23.09 18.98
N SER A 852 7.00 23.26 17.80
CA SER A 852 7.72 24.48 17.39
C SER A 852 6.74 25.54 16.88
N ILE A 853 6.97 26.79 17.29
CA ILE A 853 6.15 27.95 16.88
C ILE A 853 6.09 28.02 15.34
N GLY A 854 4.91 28.25 14.80
CA GLY A 854 4.66 28.32 13.37
C GLY A 854 4.26 26.98 12.74
N TYR A 855 4.60 25.84 13.37
CA TYR A 855 4.27 24.48 12.87
C TYR A 855 3.19 23.78 13.69
N VAL A 856 2.86 24.34 14.86
CA VAL A 856 1.86 23.76 15.78
C VAL A 856 0.46 23.96 15.22
N ALA A 857 -0.31 22.87 15.15
CA ALA A 857 -1.69 22.92 14.71
C ALA A 857 -2.57 23.82 15.61
N PRO A 858 -3.45 24.66 15.03
CA PRO A 858 -4.19 25.68 15.79
C PRO A 858 -5.09 25.10 16.88
N GLU A 859 -5.64 23.90 16.70
CA GLU A 859 -6.46 23.22 17.70
C GLU A 859 -5.72 22.93 19.02
N TYR A 860 -4.38 22.79 18.98
CA TYR A 860 -3.59 22.58 20.20
C TYR A 860 -3.54 23.85 21.09
N GLY A 861 -3.57 25.03 20.44
CA GLY A 861 -3.72 26.30 21.11
C GLY A 861 -5.08 26.48 21.79
N MET A 862 -6.11 25.79 21.30
CA MET A 862 -7.47 25.77 21.87
C MET A 862 -7.66 24.64 22.90
N GLY A 863 -6.60 23.89 23.26
CA GLY A 863 -6.66 22.84 24.27
C GLY A 863 -7.11 21.46 23.76
N ALA A 864 -7.17 21.24 22.45
CA ALA A 864 -7.50 19.93 21.89
C ALA A 864 -6.42 18.89 22.19
N ALA A 865 -6.83 17.62 22.24
CA ALA A 865 -5.91 16.49 22.41
C ALA A 865 -4.98 16.34 21.20
N ILE A 866 -3.75 15.87 21.44
CA ILE A 866 -2.78 15.57 20.39
C ILE A 866 -3.33 14.46 19.52
N SER A 867 -3.25 14.62 18.18
CA SER A 867 -3.77 13.68 17.18
C SER A 867 -2.88 13.61 15.94
N PRO A 868 -2.96 12.57 15.10
CA PRO A 868 -2.28 12.49 13.81
C PRO A 868 -2.53 13.69 12.90
N GLN A 869 -3.69 14.30 12.99
CA GLN A 869 -4.06 15.50 12.23
C GLN A 869 -3.16 16.72 12.53
N GLY A 870 -2.58 16.79 13.73
CA GLY A 870 -1.61 17.83 14.05
C GLY A 870 -0.30 17.68 13.30
N ASP A 871 0.21 16.47 13.12
CA ASP A 871 1.39 16.22 12.29
C ASP A 871 1.12 16.53 10.80
N ILE A 872 -0.10 16.26 10.32
CA ILE A 872 -0.51 16.61 8.95
C ILE A 872 -0.50 18.12 8.75
N TYR A 873 -0.93 18.91 9.76
CA TYR A 873 -0.80 20.37 9.71
C TYR A 873 0.66 20.81 9.59
N SER A 874 1.54 20.30 10.48
CA SER A 874 2.97 20.60 10.46
C SER A 874 3.62 20.20 9.14
N TYR A 875 3.19 19.07 8.56
CA TYR A 875 3.61 18.61 7.25
C TYR A 875 3.18 19.57 6.13
N GLY A 876 1.94 20.07 6.17
CA GLY A 876 1.46 21.08 5.23
C GLY A 876 2.29 22.36 5.28
N ILE A 877 2.56 22.89 6.47
CA ILE A 877 3.41 24.07 6.65
C ILE A 877 4.82 23.82 6.09
N THR A 878 5.41 22.65 6.35
CA THR A 878 6.74 22.27 5.81
C THR A 878 6.72 22.20 4.28
N GLN A 879 5.61 21.77 3.64
CA GLN A 879 5.48 21.77 2.18
C GLN A 879 5.43 23.19 1.61
N LEU A 880 4.71 24.12 2.26
CA LEU A 880 4.66 25.51 1.85
C LEU A 880 6.03 26.18 2.01
N GLU A 881 6.77 25.83 3.05
CA GLU A 881 8.14 26.29 3.30
C GLU A 881 9.11 25.75 2.23
N LEU A 882 8.96 24.48 1.81
CA LEU A 882 9.73 23.89 0.70
C LEU A 882 9.57 24.67 -0.62
N ILE A 883 8.42 25.28 -0.89
CA ILE A 883 8.19 26.02 -2.13
C ILE A 883 8.60 27.47 -2.02
N THR A 884 8.34 28.09 -0.87
CA THR A 884 8.55 29.55 -0.71
C THR A 884 9.94 29.91 -0.23
N GLY A 885 10.69 28.96 0.37
CA GLY A 885 11.95 29.26 1.04
C GLY A 885 11.79 30.21 2.23
N LYS A 886 10.57 30.36 2.80
CA LYS A 886 10.27 31.29 3.89
C LYS A 886 9.84 30.52 5.13
N ARG A 887 10.40 30.88 6.30
CA ARG A 887 9.98 30.27 7.58
C ARG A 887 8.61 30.81 7.99
N PRO A 888 7.76 29.98 8.61
CA PRO A 888 6.47 30.46 9.14
C PRO A 888 6.63 31.50 10.25
N THR A 889 7.85 31.71 10.75
CA THR A 889 8.21 32.67 11.80
C THR A 889 9.00 33.89 11.28
N ASP A 890 9.11 34.06 9.96
CA ASP A 890 9.79 35.22 9.37
C ASP A 890 9.06 36.53 9.74
N ASP A 891 9.83 37.62 9.86
CA ASP A 891 9.30 38.95 10.29
C ASP A 891 8.20 39.48 9.36
N MET A 892 8.12 38.99 8.11
CA MET A 892 7.04 39.34 7.20
C MET A 892 5.68 38.77 7.59
N PHE A 893 5.67 37.72 8.42
CA PHE A 893 4.45 37.04 8.90
C PHE A 893 4.11 37.56 10.29
N ASN A 894 3.10 38.43 10.40
CA ASN A 894 2.59 39.02 11.63
C ASN A 894 1.20 38.48 11.94
N ASN A 895 0.54 39.03 12.96
CA ASN A 895 -0.78 38.61 13.44
C ASN A 895 -1.88 38.57 12.33
N GLU A 896 -1.68 39.25 11.20
CA GLU A 896 -2.66 39.33 10.10
C GLU A 896 -2.26 38.47 8.90
N MET A 897 -1.01 38.02 8.78
CA MET A 897 -0.50 37.24 7.65
C MET A 897 0.31 36.04 8.15
N SER A 898 -0.15 34.85 7.91
CA SER A 898 0.61 33.60 8.10
C SER A 898 1.23 33.12 6.78
N LEU A 899 2.23 32.21 6.83
CA LEU A 899 2.79 31.56 5.64
C LEU A 899 1.67 30.89 4.82
N ARG A 900 0.70 30.23 5.47
CA ARG A 900 -0.46 29.64 4.84
C ARG A 900 -1.29 30.68 4.07
N ASN A 901 -1.68 31.77 4.73
CA ASN A 901 -2.48 32.83 4.11
C ASN A 901 -1.74 33.52 2.97
N PHE A 902 -0.40 33.64 3.07
CA PHE A 902 0.47 34.16 2.01
C PHE A 902 0.39 33.28 0.76
N CYS A 903 0.49 31.95 0.90
CA CYS A 903 0.37 31.01 -0.20
C CYS A 903 -1.04 30.95 -0.78
N GLU A 904 -2.07 30.98 0.07
CA GLU A 904 -3.47 30.90 -0.35
C GLU A 904 -3.89 32.11 -1.20
N ARG A 905 -3.39 33.31 -0.88
CA ARG A 905 -3.67 34.53 -1.65
C ARG A 905 -2.97 34.56 -3.01
N ALA A 906 -1.89 33.81 -3.17
CA ALA A 906 -1.13 33.73 -4.43
C ALA A 906 -1.75 32.77 -5.45
N LEU A 907 -2.68 31.93 -5.05
CA LEU A 907 -3.37 31.01 -5.95
C LEU A 907 -4.59 31.65 -6.62
N PRO A 908 -4.89 31.29 -7.88
CA PRO A 908 -4.07 30.50 -8.80
C PRO A 908 -3.06 31.32 -9.61
N ASP A 909 -3.21 32.66 -9.72
CA ASP A 909 -2.61 33.48 -10.77
C ASP A 909 -1.26 34.11 -10.40
N HIS A 910 -0.95 34.22 -9.08
CA HIS A 910 0.23 34.91 -8.54
C HIS A 910 1.26 33.98 -7.91
N VAL A 911 1.24 32.69 -8.22
CA VAL A 911 2.16 31.68 -7.64
C VAL A 911 3.63 32.06 -7.87
N HIS A 912 3.94 32.69 -8.99
CA HIS A 912 5.30 33.13 -9.32
C HIS A 912 5.89 34.16 -8.34
N GLU A 913 5.05 34.85 -7.56
CA GLU A 913 5.48 35.86 -6.58
C GLU A 913 5.93 35.23 -5.24
N ILE A 914 5.52 33.99 -4.97
CA ILE A 914 5.78 33.32 -3.69
C ILE A 914 6.88 32.27 -3.76
N VAL A 915 7.32 31.87 -4.96
CA VAL A 915 8.30 30.79 -5.17
C VAL A 915 9.70 31.25 -4.76
N ASP A 916 10.43 30.37 -4.10
CA ASP A 916 11.82 30.55 -3.73
C ASP A 916 12.69 30.98 -4.93
N GLU A 917 13.46 32.07 -4.79
CA GLU A 917 14.35 32.60 -5.84
C GLU A 917 15.33 31.55 -6.38
N CYS A 918 15.79 30.62 -5.54
CA CYS A 918 16.65 29.52 -5.97
C CYS A 918 15.94 28.57 -6.96
N LEU A 919 14.66 28.33 -6.75
CA LEU A 919 13.84 27.50 -7.67
C LEU A 919 13.60 28.24 -8.99
N VAL A 920 13.36 29.55 -8.95
CA VAL A 920 13.15 30.37 -10.15
C VAL A 920 14.45 30.43 -10.98
N ASN A 921 15.59 30.57 -10.34
CA ASN A 921 16.90 30.56 -11.03
C ASN A 921 17.17 29.20 -11.67
N ALA A 922 16.92 28.10 -10.98
CA ALA A 922 17.04 26.75 -11.53
C ALA A 922 16.08 26.53 -12.72
N LEU A 923 14.87 27.10 -12.67
CA LEU A 923 13.93 27.09 -13.80
C LEU A 923 14.51 27.83 -15.02
N LEU A 924 15.09 29.03 -14.81
CA LEU A 924 15.67 29.80 -15.88
C LEU A 924 16.86 29.11 -16.56
N GLU A 925 17.70 28.42 -15.80
CA GLU A 925 18.76 27.57 -16.32
C GLU A 925 18.20 26.36 -17.12
N ALA A 926 17.20 25.70 -16.60
CA ALA A 926 16.57 24.56 -17.28
C ALA A 926 15.85 24.98 -18.57
N THR A 927 15.19 26.15 -18.58
CA THR A 927 14.48 26.66 -19.78
C THR A 927 15.42 27.05 -20.92
N ALA A 928 16.69 27.42 -20.61
CA ALA A 928 17.66 27.76 -21.62
C ALA A 928 18.03 26.58 -22.55
N THR A 929 17.81 25.37 -22.15
CA THR A 929 18.09 24.13 -22.90
C THR A 929 16.84 23.54 -23.60
N GLN A 930 15.67 24.12 -23.38
CA GLN A 930 14.40 23.59 -23.88
C GLN A 930 14.05 24.07 -25.30
N ARG A 931 13.40 23.19 -26.08
CA ARG A 931 12.90 23.51 -27.41
C ARG A 931 11.76 24.53 -27.42
N ASN A 932 10.96 24.54 -26.33
CA ASN A 932 9.82 25.45 -26.15
C ASN A 932 9.82 26.04 -24.72
N PRO A 933 10.65 27.08 -24.45
CA PRO A 933 10.89 27.61 -23.12
C PRO A 933 9.63 28.12 -22.38
N GLU A 934 8.71 28.79 -23.07
CA GLU A 934 7.51 29.37 -22.47
C GLU A 934 6.49 28.29 -22.08
N GLU A 935 6.34 27.25 -22.88
CA GLU A 935 5.45 26.11 -22.56
C GLU A 935 5.98 25.33 -21.35
N PHE A 936 7.28 25.06 -21.32
CA PHE A 936 7.93 24.42 -20.17
C PHE A 936 7.76 25.23 -18.90
N LYS A 937 7.95 26.55 -18.97
CA LYS A 937 7.77 27.45 -17.85
C LYS A 937 6.32 27.42 -17.31
N ASN A 938 5.32 27.46 -18.19
CA ASN A 938 3.93 27.41 -17.79
C ASN A 938 3.54 26.06 -17.14
N GLN A 939 4.04 24.95 -17.68
CA GLN A 939 3.86 23.63 -17.09
C GLN A 939 4.55 23.52 -15.73
N TRP A 940 5.77 24.07 -15.61
CA TRP A 940 6.49 24.08 -14.35
C TRP A 940 5.71 24.81 -13.23
N PHE A 941 5.16 26.01 -13.52
CA PHE A 941 4.32 26.73 -12.58
C PHE A 941 3.04 25.96 -12.23
N THR A 942 2.47 25.21 -13.15
CA THR A 942 1.33 24.33 -12.87
C THR A 942 1.70 23.25 -11.84
N PHE A 943 2.90 22.68 -11.91
CA PHE A 943 3.36 21.71 -10.90
C PHE A 943 3.58 22.36 -9.54
N VAL A 944 4.15 23.57 -9.51
CA VAL A 944 4.32 24.34 -8.27
C VAL A 944 2.96 24.68 -7.65
N THR A 945 2.01 25.15 -8.46
CA THR A 945 0.64 25.42 -8.00
C THR A 945 0.02 24.18 -7.35
N SER A 946 0.10 23.05 -8.03
CA SER A 946 -0.44 21.78 -7.49
C SER A 946 0.27 21.35 -6.21
N PHE A 947 1.56 21.59 -6.07
CA PHE A 947 2.29 21.28 -4.83
C PHE A 947 1.85 22.20 -3.68
N VAL A 948 1.70 23.50 -3.93
CA VAL A 948 1.17 24.47 -2.93
C VAL A 948 -0.24 24.07 -2.49
N GLU A 949 -1.12 23.64 -3.40
CA GLU A 949 -2.48 23.18 -3.09
C GLU A 949 -2.49 21.99 -2.13
N VAL A 950 -1.56 21.03 -2.30
CA VAL A 950 -1.41 19.91 -1.34
C VAL A 950 -0.99 20.44 0.03
N GLY A 951 -0.01 21.36 0.10
CA GLY A 951 0.42 21.98 1.35
C GLY A 951 -0.70 22.73 2.07
N LEU A 952 -1.52 23.48 1.34
CA LEU A 952 -2.70 24.18 1.87
C LEU A 952 -3.77 23.21 2.36
N SER A 953 -4.02 22.12 1.63
CA SER A 953 -4.98 21.10 2.02
C SER A 953 -4.55 20.34 3.29
N CYS A 954 -3.25 20.14 3.49
CA CYS A 954 -2.71 19.58 4.72
C CYS A 954 -2.79 20.56 5.91
N SER A 955 -2.63 21.86 5.67
CA SER A 955 -2.54 22.90 6.70
C SER A 955 -3.86 23.64 6.98
N MET A 956 -5.01 23.04 6.69
CA MET A 956 -6.33 23.61 7.02
C MET A 956 -6.47 23.85 8.53
N ASP A 957 -7.10 24.97 8.91
CA ASP A 957 -7.28 25.34 10.32
C ASP A 957 -8.12 24.32 11.09
N SER A 958 -9.18 23.82 10.49
CA SER A 958 -10.00 22.75 11.03
C SER A 958 -9.35 21.38 10.76
N SER A 959 -9.09 20.62 11.80
CA SER A 959 -8.49 19.28 11.69
C SER A 959 -9.35 18.29 10.90
N ARG A 960 -10.66 18.54 10.76
CA ARG A 960 -11.59 17.70 9.99
C ARG A 960 -11.52 17.94 8.50
N ASP A 961 -11.03 19.12 8.10
CA ASP A 961 -10.99 19.54 6.70
C ASP A 961 -9.62 19.27 6.07
N ARG A 962 -8.65 18.76 6.86
CA ARG A 962 -7.33 18.38 6.37
C ARG A 962 -7.41 17.10 5.55
N ILE A 963 -6.69 17.09 4.43
CA ILE A 963 -6.48 15.89 3.62
C ILE A 963 -5.78 14.81 4.47
N ASP A 964 -6.13 13.56 4.29
CA ASP A 964 -5.39 12.46 4.93
C ASP A 964 -4.00 12.27 4.30
N ILE A 965 -3.09 11.66 5.07
CA ILE A 965 -1.68 11.55 4.65
C ILE A 965 -1.50 10.71 3.39
N GLN A 966 -2.29 9.65 3.19
CA GLN A 966 -2.18 8.76 2.03
C GLN A 966 -2.62 9.47 0.75
N SER A 967 -3.70 10.25 0.83
CA SER A 967 -4.16 11.10 -0.27
C SER A 967 -3.15 12.18 -0.61
N ALA A 968 -2.54 12.83 0.39
CA ALA A 968 -1.49 13.82 0.15
C ALA A 968 -0.28 13.21 -0.57
N ILE A 969 0.20 12.03 -0.14
CA ILE A 969 1.28 11.30 -0.80
C ILE A 969 0.91 10.94 -2.26
N LYS A 970 -0.31 10.46 -2.48
CA LYS A 970 -0.80 10.11 -3.84
C LYS A 970 -0.78 11.32 -4.76
N CYS A 971 -1.21 12.49 -4.27
CA CYS A 971 -1.16 13.74 -5.03
C CYS A 971 0.27 14.14 -5.38
N LEU A 972 1.18 14.12 -4.41
CA LEU A 972 2.59 14.47 -4.64
C LEU A 972 3.28 13.51 -5.63
N LYS A 973 3.02 12.20 -5.55
CA LYS A 973 3.53 11.21 -6.50
C LYS A 973 3.03 11.49 -7.92
N LYS A 974 1.75 11.81 -8.09
CA LYS A 974 1.20 12.19 -9.40
C LYS A 974 1.85 13.46 -9.96
N ILE A 975 2.11 14.46 -9.10
CA ILE A 975 2.81 15.70 -9.52
C ILE A 975 4.22 15.34 -9.97
N LYS A 976 4.94 14.51 -9.20
CA LYS A 976 6.30 14.08 -9.56
C LYS A 976 6.34 13.29 -10.86
N GLU A 977 5.48 12.30 -11.03
CA GLU A 977 5.38 11.50 -12.25
C GLU A 977 5.18 12.39 -13.49
N LYS A 978 4.25 13.36 -13.41
CA LYS A 978 4.00 14.32 -14.49
C LYS A 978 5.20 15.24 -14.74
N TYR A 979 5.85 15.70 -13.67
CA TYR A 979 7.04 16.52 -13.76
C TYR A 979 8.20 15.76 -14.44
N ASP A 980 8.44 14.52 -14.03
CA ASP A 980 9.48 13.68 -14.61
C ASP A 980 9.23 13.44 -16.11
N MET A 981 7.98 13.18 -16.53
CA MET A 981 7.63 13.03 -17.95
C MET A 981 8.01 14.29 -18.77
N VAL A 982 7.70 15.46 -18.26
CA VAL A 982 8.02 16.73 -18.94
C VAL A 982 9.53 16.97 -19.03
N CYS A 983 10.30 16.53 -18.04
CA CYS A 983 11.75 16.67 -18.00
C CYS A 983 12.50 15.61 -18.83
N TYR A 984 11.90 14.44 -19.12
CA TYR A 984 12.49 13.35 -19.92
C TYR A 984 12.16 13.43 -21.41
N GLU A 985 11.32 14.36 -21.86
CA GLU A 985 11.04 14.61 -23.29
C GLU A 985 12.11 15.49 -23.99
N VAL A 986 13.28 15.60 -23.40
CA VAL A 986 14.45 16.37 -23.93
C VAL A 986 15.42 15.45 -24.63
#